data_8ef706432bfedc2b2750377e847551c3
#
_entry.id   8ef706432bfedc2b2750377e847551c3
#
_cell.length_a   1.000
_cell.length_b   1.000
_cell.length_c   1.000
_cell.angle_alpha   90.00
_cell.angle_beta   90.00
_cell.angle_gamma   90.00
#
_symmetry.space_group_name_H-M   'P 1'
#
loop_
_entity.id
_entity.type
_entity.pdbx_description
1 polymer ?
#
loop_
_entity_poly.entity_id
_entity_poly.type
_entity_poly.pdbx_seq_one_letter_code
_entity_poly.pdbx_strand_id
1 'polypeptide(L)'
;MASLLQDQLTTDQDLLLMQEGMPMRKVRSKSWKKLRYFRLQNDGMTVWHARQARGSAKPSFSISDVETIRNGHDSELLRSLAEELPLEQGFTIVFHGRRSNLDLMANSVEEAQIWMRGLQLLVDLVTSMDHQERLDQWLSDWFQRGDKNQDGKMSFQEVQRLLHLMNVEMDQEYAFSLFQAADTSQSGTLEGEEFVQFYKALTKRAEVQELFESFSADGQKLTLLEFLDFLQEEQKERDCTSELALELIDRYEPSDSGKLRHVLSMDGFLSYLCSKDGDIFNPACLPIYQDMTQPLNHYFICSSHNTYLVGDQLCGQSSVEGYIRALKRGCRCVEVDVWDGPSGEPVVYHGHTLTSRILFKDVVATVAQYAFQTSDYPVILSLETHCSWEQQQTMARHLTEILGEQLLSTTLDGVLPTQLPSPEELRRKILVKGKKLTLEEDLEYEEEEAEPELEESELALESQFETEPEPQEQNLQNKDKKKKSKPILCPALSSLVIYLKSVSFRSFTHSKEHYHFYEISSFSETKAKRLIKEAGNEFVQHNTWQLSRVYPSGLRTDSSNYNPQELWNAGCQMVAMNMQTAGLEMDICDGHFRQNGGCGYVLKPDFLRDIQSSFHPEKPISPFKAQTLSIPYRHLQLIFPINSV
;
A
#
# COMPACT_ATOMS: atom_id res chain seq x y z
N MET A 1 -26.19 -10.19 15.03
CA MET A 1 -24.72 -10.50 15.03
C MET A 1 -24.06 -10.36 16.39
N ALA A 2 -24.36 -9.37 17.22
CA ALA A 2 -23.88 -9.37 18.61
C ALA A 2 -24.27 -10.67 19.35
N SER A 3 -25.43 -11.26 19.06
CA SER A 3 -25.84 -12.58 19.55
C SER A 3 -24.98 -13.73 18.98
N LEU A 4 -24.60 -13.64 17.70
CA LEU A 4 -23.73 -14.66 17.07
C LEU A 4 -22.30 -14.64 17.63
N LEU A 5 -21.72 -13.46 17.84
CA LEU A 5 -20.43 -13.32 18.50
C LEU A 5 -20.50 -13.84 19.94
N GLN A 6 -21.57 -13.47 20.68
CA GLN A 6 -21.79 -13.94 22.04
C GLN A 6 -21.97 -15.46 22.11
N ASP A 7 -22.72 -16.04 21.18
CA ASP A 7 -22.89 -17.51 21.07
C ASP A 7 -21.57 -18.20 20.76
N GLN A 8 -20.78 -17.67 19.83
CA GLN A 8 -19.43 -18.19 19.50
C GLN A 8 -18.48 -18.11 20.70
N LEU A 9 -18.47 -16.98 21.43
CA LEU A 9 -17.61 -16.79 22.61
C LEU A 9 -17.94 -17.76 23.77
N THR A 10 -19.14 -18.32 23.78
CA THR A 10 -19.59 -19.27 24.80
C THR A 10 -19.52 -20.73 24.36
N THR A 11 -19.42 -21.01 23.06
CA THR A 11 -19.49 -22.36 22.51
C THR A 11 -18.20 -22.82 21.83
N ASP A 12 -17.42 -21.91 21.23
CA ASP A 12 -16.18 -22.25 20.56
C ASP A 12 -15.05 -22.50 21.55
N GLN A 13 -14.46 -23.71 21.46
CA GLN A 13 -13.45 -24.16 22.41
C GLN A 13 -12.13 -23.38 22.28
N ASP A 14 -11.74 -22.96 21.08
CA ASP A 14 -10.53 -22.18 20.87
C ASP A 14 -10.69 -20.77 21.50
N LEU A 15 -11.86 -20.14 21.33
CA LEU A 15 -12.14 -18.83 21.94
C LEU A 15 -12.20 -18.88 23.47
N LEU A 16 -12.77 -19.93 24.04
CA LEU A 16 -12.78 -20.14 25.50
C LEU A 16 -11.36 -20.26 26.06
N LEU A 17 -10.48 -21.04 25.40
CA LEU A 17 -9.08 -21.16 25.78
C LEU A 17 -8.31 -19.83 25.62
N MET A 18 -8.62 -19.04 24.60
CA MET A 18 -8.04 -17.71 24.44
C MET A 18 -8.52 -16.72 25.53
N GLN A 19 -9.75 -16.88 26.02
CA GLN A 19 -10.27 -16.11 27.17
C GLN A 19 -9.62 -16.50 28.50
N GLU A 20 -9.26 -17.77 28.69
CA GLU A 20 -8.44 -18.19 29.83
C GLU A 20 -7.05 -17.55 29.76
N GLY A 21 -6.53 -17.42 28.56
CA GLY A 21 -5.26 -16.79 28.23
C GLY A 21 -4.07 -17.74 28.30
N MET A 22 -3.02 -17.40 27.56
CA MET A 22 -1.82 -18.22 27.39
C MET A 22 -0.53 -17.40 27.42
N PRO A 23 0.56 -17.97 27.98
CA PRO A 23 1.87 -17.33 27.89
C PRO A 23 2.49 -17.56 26.53
N MET A 24 2.87 -16.48 25.86
CA MET A 24 3.56 -16.49 24.57
C MET A 24 4.77 -15.58 24.58
N ARG A 25 5.78 -15.87 23.78
CA ARG A 25 6.94 -15.00 23.60
C ARG A 25 6.67 -14.01 22.49
N LYS A 26 6.63 -12.73 22.84
CA LYS A 26 6.65 -11.65 21.87
C LYS A 26 8.06 -11.49 21.32
N VAL A 27 8.23 -11.59 20.01
CA VAL A 27 9.52 -11.50 19.31
C VAL A 27 9.59 -10.15 18.57
N ARG A 28 10.72 -9.43 18.69
CA ARG A 28 10.98 -8.18 17.95
C ARG A 28 12.30 -8.20 17.21
N SER A 29 13.24 -9.02 17.66
CA SER A 29 14.55 -9.23 17.04
C SER A 29 15.16 -10.52 17.56
N LYS A 30 16.28 -10.95 16.97
CA LYS A 30 17.06 -12.12 17.47
C LYS A 30 17.41 -12.02 18.95
N SER A 31 17.72 -10.82 19.43
CA SER A 31 18.09 -10.56 20.83
C SER A 31 16.92 -10.18 21.75
N TRP A 32 15.75 -9.86 21.19
CA TRP A 32 14.62 -9.37 21.96
C TRP A 32 13.42 -10.30 21.89
N LYS A 33 13.34 -11.21 22.84
CA LYS A 33 12.24 -12.18 23.02
C LYS A 33 11.73 -12.05 24.45
N LYS A 34 10.50 -11.60 24.64
CA LYS A 34 9.92 -11.40 25.99
C LYS A 34 8.66 -12.22 26.17
N LEU A 35 8.62 -13.03 27.22
CA LEU A 35 7.41 -13.74 27.62
C LEU A 35 6.35 -12.74 28.06
N ARG A 36 5.13 -12.94 27.58
CA ARG A 36 3.92 -12.20 27.92
C ARG A 36 2.76 -13.16 28.02
N TYR A 37 1.81 -12.84 28.89
CA TYR A 37 0.56 -13.57 29.01
C TYR A 37 -0.49 -12.83 28.18
N PHE A 38 -1.01 -13.48 27.13
CA PHE A 38 -2.03 -12.92 26.25
C PHE A 38 -3.40 -13.50 26.61
N ARG A 39 -4.42 -12.69 26.50
CA ARG A 39 -5.80 -13.08 26.81
C ARG A 39 -6.78 -12.32 25.92
N LEU A 40 -7.75 -13.03 25.32
CA LEU A 40 -8.93 -12.45 24.70
C LEU A 40 -9.88 -11.96 25.81
N GLN A 41 -10.41 -10.76 25.68
CA GLN A 41 -11.39 -10.25 26.64
C GLN A 41 -12.78 -10.82 26.36
N ASN A 42 -13.69 -10.66 27.33
CA ASN A 42 -15.06 -11.17 27.24
C ASN A 42 -15.89 -10.48 26.14
N ASP A 43 -15.44 -9.33 25.64
CA ASP A 43 -16.01 -8.64 24.48
C ASP A 43 -15.75 -9.36 23.15
N GLY A 44 -14.84 -10.33 23.13
CA GLY A 44 -14.42 -11.05 21.92
C GLY A 44 -13.62 -10.20 20.91
N MET A 45 -13.37 -8.92 21.23
CA MET A 45 -12.80 -7.96 20.30
C MET A 45 -11.45 -7.42 20.73
N THR A 46 -11.11 -7.49 22.01
CA THR A 46 -9.88 -6.90 22.54
C THR A 46 -8.95 -7.99 23.05
N VAL A 47 -7.71 -8.00 22.57
CA VAL A 47 -6.64 -8.85 23.11
C VAL A 47 -5.76 -8.04 24.05
N TRP A 48 -5.60 -8.50 25.27
CA TRP A 48 -4.75 -7.89 26.28
C TRP A 48 -3.49 -8.70 26.51
N HIS A 49 -2.44 -8.05 27.02
CA HIS A 49 -1.24 -8.74 27.48
C HIS A 49 -0.76 -8.23 28.83
N ALA A 50 -0.18 -9.11 29.61
CA ALA A 50 0.42 -8.80 30.90
C ALA A 50 1.82 -9.44 31.03
N ARG A 51 2.61 -8.97 31.99
CA ARG A 51 3.91 -9.62 32.32
C ARG A 51 3.71 -10.98 32.97
N GLN A 52 2.64 -11.15 33.74
CA GLN A 52 2.25 -12.35 34.44
C GLN A 52 0.73 -12.52 34.36
N ALA A 53 0.23 -13.76 34.55
CA ALA A 53 -1.20 -14.08 34.47
C ALA A 53 -2.09 -13.25 35.42
N ARG A 54 -1.57 -12.85 36.58
CA ARG A 54 -2.28 -12.03 37.60
C ARG A 54 -1.75 -10.58 37.68
N GLY A 55 -1.00 -10.13 36.70
CA GLY A 55 -0.45 -8.77 36.67
C GLY A 55 -1.41 -7.73 36.05
N SER A 56 -1.06 -6.44 36.20
CA SER A 56 -1.75 -5.37 35.49
C SER A 56 -1.69 -5.63 33.98
N ALA A 57 -2.83 -5.90 33.39
CA ALA A 57 -2.98 -6.13 31.96
C ALA A 57 -3.07 -4.79 31.21
N LYS A 58 -2.63 -4.78 29.94
CA LYS A 58 -2.73 -3.62 29.05
C LYS A 58 -3.34 -4.08 27.73
N PRO A 59 -4.17 -3.26 27.09
CA PRO A 59 -4.63 -3.53 25.74
C PRO A 59 -3.43 -3.77 24.83
N SER A 60 -3.51 -4.80 24.01
CA SER A 60 -2.49 -5.12 23.01
C SER A 60 -2.94 -4.67 21.62
N PHE A 61 -4.13 -5.09 21.19
CA PHE A 61 -4.76 -4.74 19.93
C PHE A 61 -6.25 -5.07 19.97
N SER A 62 -7.02 -4.45 19.05
CA SER A 62 -8.38 -4.85 18.73
C SER A 62 -8.37 -5.85 17.57
N ILE A 63 -9.35 -6.74 17.50
CA ILE A 63 -9.54 -7.67 16.38
C ILE A 63 -9.81 -6.87 15.08
N SER A 64 -10.53 -5.75 15.16
CA SER A 64 -10.77 -4.85 14.01
C SER A 64 -9.50 -4.24 13.41
N ASP A 65 -8.40 -4.20 14.18
CA ASP A 65 -7.10 -3.73 13.68
C ASP A 65 -6.37 -4.83 12.86
N VAL A 66 -6.82 -6.09 12.92
CA VAL A 66 -6.13 -7.24 12.34
C VAL A 66 -6.52 -7.42 10.86
N GLU A 67 -5.53 -7.40 9.98
CA GLU A 67 -5.71 -7.66 8.55
C GLU A 67 -5.73 -9.17 8.25
N THR A 68 -4.75 -9.90 8.80
CA THR A 68 -4.61 -11.35 8.59
C THR A 68 -3.66 -11.97 9.61
N ILE A 69 -3.73 -13.30 9.72
CA ILE A 69 -2.83 -14.10 10.54
C ILE A 69 -1.95 -14.95 9.61
N ARG A 70 -0.65 -14.95 9.82
CA ARG A 70 0.31 -15.78 9.09
C ARG A 70 0.97 -16.78 10.00
N ASN A 71 1.31 -17.95 9.49
CA ASN A 71 2.09 -18.94 10.26
C ASN A 71 3.56 -18.50 10.39
N GLY A 72 4.32 -19.17 11.25
CA GLY A 72 5.72 -18.81 11.52
C GLY A 72 6.65 -18.95 10.31
N HIS A 73 6.32 -19.79 9.35
CA HIS A 73 7.08 -19.96 8.12
C HIS A 73 6.96 -18.74 7.19
N ASP A 74 5.90 -17.94 7.31
CA ASP A 74 5.67 -16.74 6.51
C ASP A 74 6.27 -15.48 7.14
N SER A 75 6.81 -15.56 8.36
CA SER A 75 7.50 -14.45 9.02
C SER A 75 8.99 -14.49 8.75
N GLU A 76 9.54 -13.42 8.17
CA GLU A 76 10.98 -13.24 7.99
C GLU A 76 11.74 -13.34 9.33
N LEU A 77 11.23 -12.65 10.37
CA LEU A 77 11.85 -12.63 11.68
C LEU A 77 11.84 -14.01 12.32
N LEU A 78 10.72 -14.74 12.28
CA LEU A 78 10.64 -16.09 12.85
C LEU A 78 11.50 -17.08 12.08
N ARG A 79 11.53 -17.03 10.73
CA ARG A 79 12.46 -17.83 9.90
C ARG A 79 13.92 -17.61 10.26
N SER A 80 14.30 -16.35 10.54
CA SER A 80 15.68 -16.04 10.98
C SER A 80 16.06 -16.66 12.33
N LEU A 81 15.10 -17.24 13.04
CA LEU A 81 15.24 -17.90 14.35
C LEU A 81 14.95 -19.41 14.28
N ALA A 82 14.79 -19.98 13.08
CA ALA A 82 14.42 -21.39 12.89
C ALA A 82 15.38 -22.38 13.56
N GLU A 83 16.67 -22.02 13.71
CA GLU A 83 17.64 -22.84 14.44
C GLU A 83 17.42 -22.86 15.95
N GLU A 84 16.80 -21.83 16.52
CA GLU A 84 16.57 -21.68 17.95
C GLU A 84 15.13 -21.97 18.38
N LEU A 85 14.17 -21.81 17.47
CA LEU A 85 12.74 -21.87 17.75
C LEU A 85 12.00 -22.65 16.66
N PRO A 86 11.11 -23.59 17.05
CA PRO A 86 10.30 -24.34 16.08
C PRO A 86 9.27 -23.41 15.43
N LEU A 87 9.34 -23.27 14.11
CA LEU A 87 8.49 -22.35 13.34
C LEU A 87 6.99 -22.66 13.43
N GLU A 88 6.64 -23.92 13.62
CA GLU A 88 5.27 -24.40 13.77
C GLU A 88 4.58 -23.87 15.05
N GLN A 89 5.36 -23.43 16.04
CA GLN A 89 4.86 -22.78 17.25
C GLN A 89 4.72 -21.25 17.09
N GLY A 90 5.19 -20.72 15.97
CA GLY A 90 5.19 -19.29 15.66
C GLY A 90 4.01 -18.87 14.78
N PHE A 91 3.55 -17.65 14.98
CA PHE A 91 2.62 -16.99 14.07
C PHE A 91 2.78 -15.47 14.14
N THR A 92 2.31 -14.80 13.11
CA THR A 92 2.39 -13.34 12.97
C THR A 92 1.00 -12.76 12.80
N ILE A 93 0.67 -11.77 13.63
CA ILE A 93 -0.53 -10.97 13.48
C ILE A 93 -0.16 -9.75 12.64
N VAL A 94 -0.77 -9.62 11.47
CA VAL A 94 -0.62 -8.50 10.54
C VAL A 94 -1.74 -7.52 10.79
N PHE A 95 -1.41 -6.24 10.92
CA PHE A 95 -2.38 -5.20 11.19
C PHE A 95 -2.62 -4.32 9.94
N HIS A 96 -3.83 -3.79 9.84
CA HIS A 96 -4.13 -2.75 8.86
C HIS A 96 -3.24 -1.51 9.05
N GLY A 97 -3.03 -0.77 7.96
CA GLY A 97 -2.33 0.49 7.98
C GLY A 97 -0.82 0.38 8.26
N ARG A 98 -0.29 1.28 9.09
CA ARG A 98 1.16 1.41 9.34
C ARG A 98 1.66 0.66 10.57
N ARG A 99 0.76 0.04 11.33
CA ARG A 99 1.15 -0.68 12.53
C ARG A 99 2.08 -1.84 12.19
N SER A 100 3.19 -1.97 12.95
CA SER A 100 4.13 -3.07 12.80
C SER A 100 3.49 -4.40 13.16
N ASN A 101 3.80 -5.44 12.40
CA ASN A 101 3.36 -6.79 12.67
C ASN A 101 3.78 -7.26 14.07
N LEU A 102 3.02 -8.20 14.62
CA LEU A 102 3.26 -8.78 15.93
C LEU A 102 3.62 -10.26 15.79
N ASP A 103 4.91 -10.58 15.94
CA ASP A 103 5.40 -11.95 15.93
C ASP A 103 5.31 -12.57 17.31
N LEU A 104 4.66 -13.72 17.41
CA LEU A 104 4.41 -14.47 18.62
C LEU A 104 4.90 -15.91 18.49
N MET A 105 5.39 -16.47 19.59
CA MET A 105 5.75 -17.87 19.74
C MET A 105 5.00 -18.46 20.93
N ALA A 106 4.16 -19.45 20.67
CA ALA A 106 3.49 -20.25 21.70
C ALA A 106 4.44 -21.29 22.29
N ASN A 107 4.02 -21.98 23.36
CA ASN A 107 4.84 -23.04 23.97
C ASN A 107 4.65 -24.39 23.26
N SER A 108 3.57 -24.57 22.49
CA SER A 108 3.30 -25.76 21.69
C SER A 108 2.69 -25.38 20.33
N VAL A 109 2.72 -26.32 19.39
CA VAL A 109 2.06 -26.19 18.09
C VAL A 109 0.55 -26.06 18.27
N GLU A 110 -0.03 -26.79 19.21
CA GLU A 110 -1.46 -26.76 19.51
C GLU A 110 -1.91 -25.39 20.03
N GLU A 111 -1.17 -24.79 20.97
CA GLU A 111 -1.43 -23.42 21.45
C GLU A 111 -1.35 -22.38 20.31
N ALA A 112 -0.37 -22.50 19.40
CA ALA A 112 -0.27 -21.63 18.24
C ALA A 112 -1.48 -21.77 17.32
N GLN A 113 -1.91 -23.01 17.06
CA GLN A 113 -3.08 -23.29 16.20
C GLN A 113 -4.39 -22.78 16.82
N ILE A 114 -4.58 -22.92 18.14
CA ILE A 114 -5.74 -22.36 18.85
C ILE A 114 -5.82 -20.85 18.60
N TRP A 115 -4.73 -20.13 18.81
CA TRP A 115 -4.69 -18.69 18.59
C TRP A 115 -4.88 -18.30 17.12
N MET A 116 -4.27 -19.02 16.18
CA MET A 116 -4.44 -18.73 14.75
C MET A 116 -5.89 -18.95 14.28
N ARG A 117 -6.51 -20.08 14.63
CA ARG A 117 -7.90 -20.39 14.27
C ARG A 117 -8.88 -19.43 14.94
N GLY A 118 -8.73 -19.20 16.24
CA GLY A 118 -9.61 -18.29 16.99
C GLY A 118 -9.52 -16.85 16.51
N LEU A 119 -8.31 -16.34 16.24
CA LEU A 119 -8.14 -15.02 15.66
C LEU A 119 -8.73 -14.94 14.24
N GLN A 120 -8.51 -15.96 13.41
CA GLN A 120 -9.08 -15.98 12.05
C GLN A 120 -10.61 -15.97 12.08
N LEU A 121 -11.20 -16.79 12.94
CA LEU A 121 -12.66 -16.80 13.14
C LEU A 121 -13.19 -15.42 13.53
N LEU A 122 -12.53 -14.75 14.47
CA LEU A 122 -12.94 -13.39 14.89
C LEU A 122 -12.76 -12.37 13.79
N VAL A 123 -11.68 -12.41 13.01
CA VAL A 123 -11.45 -11.54 11.85
C VAL A 123 -12.52 -11.76 10.78
N ASP A 124 -12.86 -13.01 10.49
CA ASP A 124 -13.90 -13.36 9.51
C ASP A 124 -15.28 -12.84 9.98
N LEU A 125 -15.60 -12.96 11.27
CA LEU A 125 -16.82 -12.39 11.83
C LEU A 125 -16.89 -10.88 11.68
N VAL A 126 -15.81 -10.17 12.03
CA VAL A 126 -15.73 -8.70 11.88
C VAL A 126 -15.84 -8.28 10.40
N THR A 127 -15.22 -9.04 9.52
CA THR A 127 -15.27 -8.76 8.08
C THR A 127 -16.66 -8.97 7.49
N SER A 128 -17.43 -9.93 8.06
CA SER A 128 -18.80 -10.22 7.64
C SER A 128 -19.84 -9.26 8.21
N MET A 129 -19.48 -8.42 9.19
CA MET A 129 -20.37 -7.41 9.77
C MET A 129 -20.81 -6.39 8.72
N ASP A 130 -22.08 -5.99 8.78
CA ASP A 130 -22.55 -4.84 8.01
C ASP A 130 -21.99 -3.50 8.52
N HIS A 131 -22.33 -2.41 7.83
CA HIS A 131 -21.78 -1.09 8.19
C HIS A 131 -22.20 -0.65 9.60
N GLN A 132 -23.46 -0.87 9.97
CA GLN A 132 -23.99 -0.46 11.28
C GLN A 132 -23.35 -1.28 12.40
N GLU A 133 -23.26 -2.60 12.23
CA GLU A 133 -22.63 -3.50 13.20
C GLU A 133 -21.16 -3.14 13.43
N ARG A 134 -20.43 -2.79 12.36
CA ARG A 134 -19.04 -2.31 12.47
C ARG A 134 -18.95 -0.98 13.19
N LEU A 135 -19.88 -0.07 12.95
CA LEU A 135 -19.93 1.22 13.65
C LEU A 135 -20.20 1.02 15.14
N ASP A 136 -21.19 0.20 15.48
CA ASP A 136 -21.54 -0.09 16.88
C ASP A 136 -20.37 -0.74 17.61
N GLN A 137 -19.67 -1.67 16.95
CA GLN A 137 -18.47 -2.31 17.50
C GLN A 137 -17.34 -1.29 17.68
N TRP A 138 -17.09 -0.43 16.68
CA TRP A 138 -16.08 0.60 16.75
C TRP A 138 -16.37 1.60 17.89
N LEU A 139 -17.61 1.99 18.08
CA LEU A 139 -18.03 2.85 19.20
C LEU A 139 -17.79 2.16 20.56
N SER A 140 -18.11 0.88 20.66
CA SER A 140 -17.84 0.08 21.85
C SER A 140 -16.35 0.01 22.17
N ASP A 141 -15.50 -0.22 21.18
CA ASP A 141 -14.05 -0.26 21.33
C ASP A 141 -13.48 1.08 21.81
N TRP A 142 -13.98 2.20 21.26
CA TRP A 142 -13.56 3.53 21.67
C TRP A 142 -14.05 3.88 23.07
N PHE A 143 -15.26 3.48 23.42
CA PHE A 143 -15.77 3.63 24.78
C PHE A 143 -14.86 2.93 25.79
N GLN A 144 -14.50 1.66 25.54
CA GLN A 144 -13.60 0.91 26.40
C GLN A 144 -12.17 1.48 26.46
N ARG A 145 -11.68 2.08 25.37
CA ARG A 145 -10.37 2.77 25.36
C ARG A 145 -10.40 4.08 26.14
N GLY A 146 -11.54 4.75 26.17
CA GLY A 146 -11.78 6.01 26.88
C GLY A 146 -11.98 5.79 28.37
N ASP A 147 -12.74 4.78 28.76
CA ASP A 147 -13.03 4.39 30.12
C ASP A 147 -11.78 3.79 30.78
N LYS A 148 -10.96 4.63 31.41
CA LYS A 148 -9.70 4.19 32.02
C LYS A 148 -9.85 3.54 33.38
N ASN A 149 -10.87 3.93 34.12
CA ASN A 149 -11.14 3.39 35.45
C ASN A 149 -11.96 2.10 35.40
N GLN A 150 -12.49 1.75 34.21
CA GLN A 150 -13.28 0.54 33.93
C GLN A 150 -14.56 0.46 34.77
N ASP A 151 -15.21 1.59 35.02
CA ASP A 151 -16.47 1.65 35.77
C ASP A 151 -17.71 1.56 34.86
N GLY A 152 -17.51 1.42 33.53
CA GLY A 152 -18.58 1.34 32.52
C GLY A 152 -19.23 2.69 32.24
N LYS A 153 -18.62 3.77 32.65
CA LYS A 153 -19.09 5.14 32.48
C LYS A 153 -17.95 6.01 31.98
N MET A 154 -18.27 7.09 31.29
CA MET A 154 -17.27 8.01 30.76
C MET A 154 -17.49 9.42 31.30
N SER A 155 -16.58 9.90 32.12
CA SER A 155 -16.56 11.28 32.59
C SER A 155 -16.17 12.25 31.48
N PHE A 156 -16.49 13.54 31.61
CA PHE A 156 -16.08 14.55 30.62
C PHE A 156 -14.57 14.62 30.42
N GLN A 157 -13.77 14.39 31.46
CA GLN A 157 -12.31 14.34 31.33
C GLN A 157 -11.84 13.14 30.49
N GLU A 158 -12.52 12.02 30.55
CA GLU A 158 -12.24 10.84 29.70
C GLU A 158 -12.66 11.08 28.28
N VAL A 159 -13.81 11.73 28.05
CA VAL A 159 -14.26 12.15 26.72
C VAL A 159 -13.25 13.12 26.08
N GLN A 160 -12.76 14.12 26.81
CA GLN A 160 -11.74 15.04 26.27
C GLN A 160 -10.46 14.32 25.86
N ARG A 161 -9.98 13.38 26.67
CA ARG A 161 -8.82 12.56 26.31
C ARG A 161 -9.08 11.67 25.11
N LEU A 162 -10.29 11.14 25.01
CA LEU A 162 -10.73 10.32 23.87
C LEU A 162 -10.72 11.15 22.58
N LEU A 163 -11.31 12.34 22.58
CA LEU A 163 -11.30 13.26 21.44
C LEU A 163 -9.86 13.57 20.98
N HIS A 164 -8.97 13.84 21.94
CA HIS A 164 -7.55 14.06 21.63
C HIS A 164 -6.87 12.80 21.04
N LEU A 165 -7.18 11.62 21.56
CA LEU A 165 -6.69 10.34 20.99
C LEU A 165 -7.20 10.08 19.58
N MET A 166 -8.41 10.53 19.27
CA MET A 166 -9.03 10.46 17.94
C MET A 166 -8.55 11.57 17.01
N ASN A 167 -7.64 12.44 17.48
CA ASN A 167 -7.14 13.62 16.76
C ASN A 167 -8.28 14.59 16.36
N VAL A 168 -9.32 14.67 17.20
CA VAL A 168 -10.43 15.61 17.03
C VAL A 168 -10.12 16.86 17.88
N GLU A 169 -9.78 17.94 17.18
CA GLU A 169 -9.60 19.26 17.80
C GLU A 169 -10.91 20.03 17.78
N MET A 170 -11.41 20.38 18.94
CA MET A 170 -12.63 21.21 19.09
C MET A 170 -12.57 22.08 20.33
N ASP A 171 -13.39 23.12 20.33
CA ASP A 171 -13.56 23.99 21.48
C ASP A 171 -14.11 23.22 22.68
N GLN A 172 -13.53 23.48 23.86
CA GLN A 172 -13.86 22.76 25.08
C GLN A 172 -15.30 23.04 25.57
N GLU A 173 -15.81 24.26 25.38
CA GLU A 173 -17.17 24.63 25.78
C GLU A 173 -18.17 23.94 24.88
N TYR A 174 -17.87 23.85 23.58
CA TYR A 174 -18.68 23.12 22.62
C TYR A 174 -18.70 21.61 22.92
N ALA A 175 -17.55 21.01 23.17
CA ALA A 175 -17.46 19.60 23.56
C ALA A 175 -18.26 19.31 24.84
N PHE A 176 -18.22 20.23 25.81
CA PHE A 176 -19.00 20.10 27.04
C PHE A 176 -20.49 20.26 26.81
N SER A 177 -20.92 21.14 25.91
CA SER A 177 -22.32 21.29 25.54
C SER A 177 -22.89 20.01 24.89
N LEU A 178 -22.12 19.37 24.01
CA LEU A 178 -22.50 18.09 23.41
C LEU A 178 -22.56 16.96 24.46
N PHE A 179 -21.62 16.97 25.41
CA PHE A 179 -21.60 16.02 26.52
C PHE A 179 -22.84 16.15 27.38
N GLN A 180 -23.20 17.40 27.80
CA GLN A 180 -24.40 17.65 28.58
C GLN A 180 -25.69 17.27 27.85
N ALA A 181 -25.75 17.53 26.53
CA ALA A 181 -26.90 17.15 25.72
C ALA A 181 -27.10 15.63 25.63
N ALA A 182 -26.00 14.88 25.66
CA ALA A 182 -26.01 13.42 25.60
C ALA A 182 -26.26 12.76 26.96
N ASP A 183 -25.85 13.39 28.07
CA ASP A 183 -26.12 12.93 29.46
C ASP A 183 -27.60 13.08 29.82
N THR A 184 -28.43 12.23 29.25
CA THR A 184 -29.88 12.24 29.44
C THR A 184 -30.29 11.78 30.83
N SER A 185 -29.47 10.96 31.46
CA SER A 185 -29.64 10.47 32.82
C SER A 185 -29.27 11.51 33.89
N GLN A 186 -28.57 12.59 33.48
CA GLN A 186 -28.03 13.63 34.37
C GLN A 186 -27.07 13.06 35.43
N SER A 187 -26.39 12.00 35.12
CA SER A 187 -25.44 11.33 36.02
C SER A 187 -24.09 12.04 36.12
N GLY A 188 -23.81 13.01 35.20
CA GLY A 188 -22.50 13.64 35.05
C GLY A 188 -21.47 12.78 34.36
N THR A 189 -21.89 11.64 33.79
CA THR A 189 -21.09 10.68 33.04
C THR A 189 -21.93 10.15 31.87
N LEU A 190 -21.28 9.68 30.79
CA LEU A 190 -21.95 9.00 29.69
C LEU A 190 -21.90 7.49 29.88
N GLU A 191 -23.04 6.84 29.86
CA GLU A 191 -23.16 5.38 29.74
C GLU A 191 -23.22 4.96 28.27
N GLY A 192 -23.23 3.67 27.94
CA GLY A 192 -23.09 3.15 26.58
C GLY A 192 -23.97 3.84 25.53
N GLU A 193 -25.29 3.90 25.73
CA GLU A 193 -26.21 4.57 24.77
C GLU A 193 -26.02 6.10 24.73
N GLU A 194 -25.73 6.72 25.86
CA GLU A 194 -25.48 8.16 25.94
C GLU A 194 -24.19 8.54 25.20
N PHE A 195 -23.18 7.68 25.26
CA PHE A 195 -21.96 7.85 24.46
C PHE A 195 -22.23 7.73 22.96
N VAL A 196 -23.10 6.81 22.54
CA VAL A 196 -23.53 6.72 21.14
C VAL A 196 -24.25 8.01 20.70
N GLN A 197 -25.11 8.57 21.54
CA GLN A 197 -25.78 9.86 21.26
C GLN A 197 -24.78 11.03 21.20
N PHE A 198 -23.80 11.06 22.10
CA PHE A 198 -22.70 12.02 22.07
C PHE A 198 -21.94 11.93 20.74
N TYR A 199 -21.57 10.72 20.32
CA TYR A 199 -20.89 10.51 19.06
C TYR A 199 -21.74 10.93 17.84
N LYS A 200 -23.01 10.57 17.80
CA LYS A 200 -23.94 11.02 16.74
C LYS A 200 -24.05 12.55 16.69
N ALA A 201 -24.12 13.22 17.84
CA ALA A 201 -24.13 14.67 17.90
C ALA A 201 -22.80 15.29 17.45
N LEU A 202 -21.68 14.68 17.82
CA LEU A 202 -20.32 15.08 17.42
C LEU A 202 -20.10 14.97 15.90
N THR A 203 -20.64 13.92 15.30
CA THR A 203 -20.47 13.61 13.86
C THR A 203 -21.62 14.12 13.00
N LYS A 204 -22.57 14.84 13.59
CA LYS A 204 -23.72 15.40 12.87
C LYS A 204 -23.23 16.34 11.75
N ARG A 205 -23.66 16.04 10.52
CA ARG A 205 -23.37 16.80 9.31
C ARG A 205 -24.62 17.56 8.90
N ALA A 206 -24.63 18.87 9.16
CA ALA A 206 -25.76 19.71 8.81
C ALA A 206 -26.08 19.66 7.31
N GLU A 207 -25.06 19.64 6.46
CA GLU A 207 -25.21 19.58 5.01
C GLU A 207 -25.83 18.26 4.52
N VAL A 208 -25.55 17.13 5.18
CA VAL A 208 -26.17 15.84 4.83
C VAL A 208 -27.61 15.79 5.35
N GLN A 209 -27.87 16.38 6.50
CA GLN A 209 -29.22 16.51 7.02
C GLN A 209 -30.08 17.40 6.12
N GLU A 210 -29.58 18.57 5.71
CA GLU A 210 -30.26 19.47 4.77
C GLU A 210 -30.56 18.78 3.43
N LEU A 211 -29.62 17.98 2.92
CA LEU A 211 -29.82 17.17 1.72
C LEU A 211 -30.95 16.16 1.93
N PHE A 212 -30.91 15.39 3.01
CA PHE A 212 -31.93 14.42 3.35
C PHE A 212 -33.31 15.07 3.48
N GLU A 213 -33.42 16.18 4.22
CA GLU A 213 -34.64 16.94 4.41
C GLU A 213 -35.17 17.55 3.11
N SER A 214 -34.31 17.86 2.15
CA SER A 214 -34.73 18.40 0.85
C SER A 214 -35.51 17.41 -0.02
N PHE A 215 -35.30 16.11 0.21
CA PHE A 215 -35.99 15.01 -0.48
C PHE A 215 -37.11 14.40 0.39
N SER A 216 -37.03 14.54 1.70
CA SER A 216 -37.98 13.96 2.64
C SER A 216 -39.17 14.90 2.89
N ALA A 217 -40.41 14.46 2.63
CA ALA A 217 -41.60 15.24 2.88
C ALA A 217 -41.91 15.45 4.38
N ASP A 218 -41.48 14.51 5.23
CA ASP A 218 -41.70 14.57 6.69
C ASP A 218 -40.42 14.92 7.48
N GLY A 219 -39.27 15.03 6.82
CA GLY A 219 -37.97 15.30 7.42
C GLY A 219 -37.43 14.17 8.30
N GLN A 220 -38.07 12.99 8.33
CA GLN A 220 -37.68 11.86 9.20
C GLN A 220 -37.27 10.62 8.44
N LYS A 221 -37.78 10.42 7.23
CA LYS A 221 -37.50 9.26 6.37
C LYS A 221 -37.69 9.63 4.92
N LEU A 222 -37.01 8.87 4.03
CA LEU A 222 -37.27 8.88 2.61
C LEU A 222 -38.15 7.67 2.27
N THR A 223 -39.25 7.92 1.59
CA THR A 223 -40.02 6.84 0.95
C THR A 223 -39.25 6.29 -0.25
N LEU A 224 -39.67 5.14 -0.80
CA LEU A 224 -39.09 4.56 -1.99
C LEU A 224 -39.00 5.56 -3.16
N LEU A 225 -40.06 6.36 -3.38
CA LEU A 225 -40.09 7.32 -4.47
C LEU A 225 -39.16 8.52 -4.20
N GLU A 226 -39.14 9.05 -3.00
CA GLU A 226 -38.26 10.15 -2.61
C GLU A 226 -36.78 9.73 -2.69
N PHE A 227 -36.45 8.48 -2.31
CA PHE A 227 -35.11 7.95 -2.46
C PHE A 227 -34.75 7.72 -3.93
N LEU A 228 -35.69 7.26 -4.76
CA LEU A 228 -35.50 7.14 -6.19
C LEU A 228 -35.24 8.51 -6.85
N ASP A 229 -36.01 9.54 -6.48
CA ASP A 229 -35.81 10.92 -6.94
C ASP A 229 -34.41 11.43 -6.56
N PHE A 230 -33.95 11.15 -5.33
CA PHE A 230 -32.59 11.46 -4.90
C PHE A 230 -31.53 10.78 -5.77
N LEU A 231 -31.68 9.47 -6.05
CA LEU A 231 -30.74 8.71 -6.88
C LEU A 231 -30.68 9.27 -8.32
N GLN A 232 -31.83 9.64 -8.88
CA GLN A 232 -31.89 10.16 -10.26
C GLN A 232 -31.45 11.63 -10.36
N GLU A 233 -31.88 12.48 -9.45
CA GLU A 233 -31.66 13.93 -9.56
C GLU A 233 -30.33 14.40 -8.96
N GLU A 234 -29.90 13.84 -7.83
CA GLU A 234 -28.63 14.24 -7.18
C GLU A 234 -27.49 13.29 -7.54
N GLN A 235 -27.69 11.97 -7.49
CA GLN A 235 -26.65 11.00 -7.83
C GLN A 235 -26.49 10.82 -9.33
N LYS A 236 -27.45 11.30 -10.15
CA LYS A 236 -27.45 11.18 -11.62
C LYS A 236 -27.46 9.73 -12.13
N GLU A 237 -28.00 8.81 -11.32
CA GLU A 237 -28.19 7.39 -11.66
C GLU A 237 -29.35 7.23 -12.64
N ARG A 238 -29.09 7.52 -13.94
CA ARG A 238 -30.14 7.59 -14.98
C ARG A 238 -30.90 6.28 -15.21
N ASP A 239 -30.26 5.17 -14.96
CA ASP A 239 -30.82 3.84 -15.17
C ASP A 239 -31.35 3.23 -13.85
N CYS A 240 -31.48 4.04 -12.79
CA CYS A 240 -31.99 3.57 -11.50
C CYS A 240 -33.48 3.26 -11.60
N THR A 241 -33.83 2.01 -11.24
CA THR A 241 -35.23 1.53 -11.19
C THR A 241 -35.74 1.47 -9.76
N SER A 242 -37.08 1.39 -9.61
CA SER A 242 -37.69 1.20 -8.30
C SER A 242 -37.23 -0.07 -7.61
N GLU A 243 -36.94 -1.14 -8.38
CA GLU A 243 -36.43 -2.41 -7.84
C GLU A 243 -35.05 -2.22 -7.23
N LEU A 244 -34.13 -1.48 -7.91
CA LEU A 244 -32.81 -1.19 -7.38
C LEU A 244 -32.90 -0.32 -6.12
N ALA A 245 -33.74 0.72 -6.13
CA ALA A 245 -33.95 1.57 -4.95
C ALA A 245 -34.48 0.77 -3.75
N LEU A 246 -35.36 -0.21 -4.01
CA LEU A 246 -35.88 -1.13 -2.99
C LEU A 246 -34.78 -2.02 -2.42
N GLU A 247 -33.93 -2.61 -3.27
CA GLU A 247 -32.78 -3.40 -2.83
C GLU A 247 -31.81 -2.59 -1.97
N LEU A 248 -31.58 -1.33 -2.31
CA LEU A 248 -30.74 -0.44 -1.52
C LEU A 248 -31.37 -0.11 -0.15
N ILE A 249 -32.67 0.12 -0.11
CA ILE A 249 -33.40 0.31 1.17
C ILE A 249 -33.25 -0.93 2.04
N ASP A 250 -33.53 -2.12 1.49
CA ASP A 250 -33.42 -3.39 2.23
C ASP A 250 -31.98 -3.65 2.75
N ARG A 251 -30.99 -3.19 2.00
CA ARG A 251 -29.58 -3.35 2.36
C ARG A 251 -29.11 -2.37 3.43
N TYR A 252 -29.55 -1.12 3.36
CA TYR A 252 -28.97 -0.04 4.18
C TYR A 252 -29.89 0.46 5.31
N GLU A 253 -31.20 0.21 5.26
CA GLU A 253 -32.09 0.56 6.37
C GLU A 253 -31.84 -0.37 7.58
N PRO A 254 -31.48 0.19 8.76
CA PRO A 254 -31.14 -0.64 9.91
C PRO A 254 -32.38 -1.25 10.60
N SER A 255 -33.56 -0.65 10.45
CA SER A 255 -34.75 -1.11 11.17
C SER A 255 -35.61 -2.06 10.32
N ASP A 256 -36.01 -3.20 10.88
CA ASP A 256 -36.93 -4.14 10.22
C ASP A 256 -38.25 -3.49 9.84
N SER A 257 -38.74 -2.54 10.65
CA SER A 257 -39.96 -1.82 10.35
C SER A 257 -39.81 -0.85 9.18
N GLY A 258 -38.63 -0.27 8.99
CA GLY A 258 -38.30 0.57 7.84
C GLY A 258 -38.19 -0.25 6.55
N LYS A 259 -37.49 -1.37 6.59
CA LYS A 259 -37.41 -2.33 5.48
C LYS A 259 -38.81 -2.79 5.05
N LEU A 260 -39.63 -3.22 6.00
CA LEU A 260 -40.98 -3.69 5.70
C LEU A 260 -41.89 -2.60 5.11
N ARG A 261 -41.64 -1.34 5.42
CA ARG A 261 -42.40 -0.18 4.91
C ARG A 261 -41.76 0.44 3.67
N HIS A 262 -40.62 -0.06 3.24
CA HIS A 262 -39.82 0.45 2.12
C HIS A 262 -39.48 1.94 2.30
N VAL A 263 -38.99 2.29 3.49
CA VAL A 263 -38.54 3.64 3.82
C VAL A 263 -37.09 3.61 4.32
N LEU A 264 -36.34 4.67 4.02
CA LEU A 264 -34.96 4.84 4.44
C LEU A 264 -34.88 5.93 5.52
N SER A 265 -34.39 5.58 6.69
CA SER A 265 -34.10 6.51 7.76
C SER A 265 -32.85 7.34 7.49
N MET A 266 -32.59 8.38 8.29
CA MET A 266 -31.34 9.14 8.22
C MET A 266 -30.09 8.25 8.45
N ASP A 267 -30.16 7.28 9.37
CA ASP A 267 -29.09 6.32 9.62
C ASP A 267 -28.88 5.40 8.40
N GLY A 268 -29.96 4.94 7.76
CA GLY A 268 -29.90 4.17 6.52
C GLY A 268 -29.34 4.97 5.35
N PHE A 269 -29.73 6.24 5.23
CA PHE A 269 -29.21 7.15 4.21
C PHE A 269 -27.71 7.41 4.36
N LEU A 270 -27.24 7.65 5.59
CA LEU A 270 -25.82 7.76 5.90
C LEU A 270 -25.05 6.46 5.58
N SER A 271 -25.64 5.31 5.92
CA SER A 271 -25.07 4.00 5.62
C SER A 271 -24.90 3.80 4.11
N TYR A 272 -25.92 4.20 3.32
CA TYR A 272 -25.84 4.17 1.86
C TYR A 272 -24.73 5.09 1.34
N LEU A 273 -24.68 6.37 1.77
CA LEU A 273 -23.66 7.31 1.31
C LEU A 273 -22.23 6.87 1.65
N CYS A 274 -22.03 6.15 2.76
CA CYS A 274 -20.74 5.61 3.19
C CYS A 274 -20.41 4.24 2.56
N SER A 275 -21.31 3.67 1.76
CA SER A 275 -21.17 2.34 1.18
C SER A 275 -20.48 2.36 -0.18
N LYS A 276 -20.24 1.16 -0.72
CA LYS A 276 -19.76 0.98 -2.10
C LYS A 276 -20.79 1.44 -3.14
N ASP A 277 -22.09 1.33 -2.83
CA ASP A 277 -23.17 1.71 -3.74
C ASP A 277 -23.34 3.23 -3.80
N GLY A 278 -22.99 3.95 -2.71
CA GLY A 278 -22.92 5.42 -2.66
C GLY A 278 -21.53 6.01 -2.97
N ASP A 279 -20.55 5.19 -3.37
CA ASP A 279 -19.19 5.66 -3.69
C ASP A 279 -19.22 6.56 -4.94
N ILE A 280 -18.44 7.65 -4.89
CA ILE A 280 -18.22 8.54 -6.04
C ILE A 280 -17.43 7.87 -7.18
N PHE A 281 -16.82 6.73 -6.92
CA PHE A 281 -16.06 5.99 -7.93
C PHE A 281 -17.01 5.22 -8.85
N ASN A 282 -16.90 5.48 -10.15
CA ASN A 282 -17.77 4.85 -11.15
C ASN A 282 -17.67 3.32 -11.11
N PRO A 283 -18.76 2.59 -10.79
CA PRO A 283 -18.75 1.13 -10.72
C PRO A 283 -18.29 0.44 -12.01
N ALA A 284 -18.51 1.06 -13.19
CA ALA A 284 -18.04 0.55 -14.47
C ALA A 284 -16.51 0.49 -14.56
N CYS A 285 -15.79 1.23 -13.72
CA CYS A 285 -14.33 1.23 -13.66
C CYS A 285 -13.77 0.21 -12.66
N LEU A 286 -14.61 -0.48 -11.88
CA LEU A 286 -14.20 -1.52 -10.93
C LEU A 286 -13.72 -2.82 -11.60
N PRO A 287 -14.34 -3.34 -12.70
CA PRO A 287 -13.77 -4.46 -13.43
C PRO A 287 -12.63 -4.02 -14.34
N ILE A 288 -11.91 -4.99 -14.91
CA ILE A 288 -10.97 -4.72 -16.01
C ILE A 288 -11.82 -4.43 -17.26
N TYR A 289 -11.80 -3.18 -17.72
CA TYR A 289 -12.62 -2.70 -18.85
C TYR A 289 -11.79 -2.12 -20.00
N GLN A 290 -10.51 -1.83 -19.75
CA GLN A 290 -9.62 -1.29 -20.78
C GLN A 290 -9.06 -2.42 -21.65
N ASP A 291 -8.70 -2.07 -22.89
CA ASP A 291 -7.97 -2.98 -23.78
C ASP A 291 -6.60 -3.30 -23.18
N MET A 292 -6.33 -4.58 -22.90
CA MET A 292 -5.08 -5.06 -22.33
C MET A 292 -4.16 -5.71 -23.38
N THR A 293 -4.52 -5.65 -24.66
CA THR A 293 -3.77 -6.23 -25.77
C THR A 293 -2.82 -5.25 -26.49
N GLN A 294 -2.75 -3.99 -26.00
CA GLN A 294 -1.80 -3.01 -26.49
C GLN A 294 -0.39 -3.29 -25.95
N PRO A 295 0.69 -2.84 -26.62
CA PRO A 295 2.05 -3.01 -26.13
C PRO A 295 2.27 -2.39 -24.73
N LEU A 296 3.16 -2.95 -23.92
CA LEU A 296 3.45 -2.49 -22.53
C LEU A 296 3.71 -0.98 -22.42
N ASN A 297 4.37 -0.38 -23.41
CA ASN A 297 4.67 1.06 -23.43
C ASN A 297 3.41 1.94 -23.60
N HIS A 298 2.25 1.37 -23.90
CA HIS A 298 0.98 2.07 -23.99
C HIS A 298 0.24 2.19 -22.67
N TYR A 299 0.81 1.68 -21.55
CA TYR A 299 0.17 1.75 -20.22
C TYR A 299 0.98 2.58 -19.24
N PHE A 300 0.29 3.22 -18.31
CA PHE A 300 0.86 3.55 -17.02
C PHE A 300 0.94 2.26 -16.18
N ILE A 301 2.04 2.09 -15.47
CA ILE A 301 2.36 0.87 -14.71
C ILE A 301 2.62 1.27 -13.26
N CYS A 302 1.79 0.81 -12.34
CA CYS A 302 1.96 1.09 -10.92
C CYS A 302 3.33 0.62 -10.43
N SER A 303 4.15 1.55 -9.96
CA SER A 303 5.58 1.31 -9.69
C SER A 303 5.99 1.78 -8.31
N SER A 304 6.85 1.00 -7.66
CA SER A 304 7.42 1.30 -6.35
C SER A 304 8.92 1.62 -6.45
N HIS A 305 9.37 2.57 -5.64
CA HIS A 305 10.77 2.92 -5.42
C HIS A 305 11.25 2.28 -4.13
N ASN A 306 12.48 1.73 -4.12
CA ASN A 306 13.12 1.10 -2.97
C ASN A 306 12.12 0.25 -2.15
N THR A 307 11.46 -0.68 -2.83
CA THR A 307 10.30 -1.44 -2.33
C THR A 307 10.58 -2.17 -1.02
N TYR A 308 11.84 -2.54 -0.77
CA TYR A 308 12.29 -3.22 0.45
C TYR A 308 12.22 -2.33 1.69
N LEU A 309 12.16 -0.98 1.57
CA LEU A 309 12.15 -0.07 2.71
C LEU A 309 10.74 0.11 3.27
N VAL A 310 10.62 -0.02 4.59
CA VAL A 310 9.37 0.25 5.33
C VAL A 310 9.44 1.52 6.18
N GLY A 311 10.55 2.27 6.08
CA GLY A 311 10.83 3.53 6.77
C GLY A 311 11.53 4.54 5.85
N ASP A 312 12.45 5.31 6.44
CA ASP A 312 13.25 6.31 5.72
C ASP A 312 14.39 5.70 4.89
N GLN A 313 15.03 6.50 4.03
CA GLN A 313 16.05 6.05 3.08
C GLN A 313 17.43 5.85 3.72
N LEU A 314 17.70 6.39 4.92
CA LEU A 314 19.03 6.43 5.52
C LEU A 314 19.27 5.34 6.56
N CYS A 315 18.28 5.10 7.43
CA CYS A 315 18.35 4.11 8.51
C CYS A 315 17.09 3.27 8.66
N GLY A 316 16.21 3.32 7.66
CA GLY A 316 14.97 2.56 7.60
C GLY A 316 15.21 1.05 7.63
N GLN A 317 14.20 0.31 8.05
CA GLN A 317 14.23 -1.15 8.03
C GLN A 317 13.92 -1.66 6.62
N SER A 318 14.77 -2.55 6.09
CA SER A 318 14.44 -3.38 4.94
C SER A 318 13.64 -4.59 5.40
N SER A 319 12.57 -4.92 4.68
CA SER A 319 11.71 -6.07 4.97
C SER A 319 10.97 -6.54 3.73
N VAL A 320 10.69 -7.83 3.65
CA VAL A 320 9.83 -8.40 2.61
C VAL A 320 8.38 -7.88 2.70
N GLU A 321 7.98 -7.32 3.84
CA GLU A 321 6.67 -6.67 4.02
C GLU A 321 6.47 -5.49 3.05
N GLY A 322 7.52 -4.79 2.68
CA GLY A 322 7.46 -3.74 1.65
C GLY A 322 6.93 -4.29 0.33
N TYR A 323 7.45 -5.43 -0.10
CA TYR A 323 7.00 -6.12 -1.33
C TYR A 323 5.58 -6.66 -1.21
N ILE A 324 5.24 -7.28 -0.07
CA ILE A 324 3.88 -7.81 0.17
C ILE A 324 2.85 -6.68 0.04
N ARG A 325 3.08 -5.57 0.73
CA ARG A 325 2.18 -4.41 0.72
C ARG A 325 2.07 -3.78 -0.67
N ALA A 326 3.19 -3.60 -1.36
CA ALA A 326 3.21 -3.03 -2.70
C ALA A 326 2.42 -3.92 -3.69
N LEU A 327 2.67 -5.23 -3.71
CA LEU A 327 2.01 -6.17 -4.62
C LEU A 327 0.51 -6.30 -4.31
N LYS A 328 0.11 -6.37 -3.03
CA LYS A 328 -1.31 -6.38 -2.61
C LYS A 328 -2.04 -5.09 -2.97
N ARG A 329 -1.34 -3.96 -3.03
CA ARG A 329 -1.87 -2.65 -3.47
C ARG A 329 -1.98 -2.52 -4.99
N GLY A 330 -1.59 -3.55 -5.75
CA GLY A 330 -1.65 -3.56 -7.21
C GLY A 330 -0.39 -3.08 -7.91
N CYS A 331 0.72 -2.90 -7.20
CA CYS A 331 2.02 -2.54 -7.80
C CYS A 331 2.49 -3.63 -8.76
N ARG A 332 2.96 -3.23 -9.95
CA ARG A 332 3.43 -4.13 -11.00
C ARG A 332 4.90 -3.94 -11.37
N CYS A 333 5.57 -2.94 -10.79
CA CYS A 333 7.02 -2.79 -10.91
C CYS A 333 7.60 -2.56 -9.51
N VAL A 334 8.43 -3.50 -9.04
CA VAL A 334 9.09 -3.46 -7.73
C VAL A 334 10.61 -3.41 -7.90
N GLU A 335 11.28 -2.66 -7.04
CA GLU A 335 12.73 -2.43 -7.09
C GLU A 335 13.47 -3.35 -6.12
N VAL A 336 14.65 -3.82 -6.56
CA VAL A 336 15.49 -4.75 -5.79
C VAL A 336 16.95 -4.36 -5.97
N ASP A 337 17.55 -3.71 -4.97
CA ASP A 337 18.95 -3.29 -4.96
C ASP A 337 19.77 -4.36 -4.27
N VAL A 338 20.60 -5.05 -5.05
CA VAL A 338 21.26 -6.29 -4.63
C VAL A 338 22.76 -6.08 -4.46
N TRP A 339 23.25 -6.45 -3.30
CA TRP A 339 24.64 -6.30 -2.89
C TRP A 339 25.22 -7.64 -2.45
N ASP A 340 26.55 -7.75 -2.43
CA ASP A 340 27.21 -8.90 -1.88
C ASP A 340 26.87 -9.10 -0.40
N GLY A 341 26.40 -10.28 -0.09
CA GLY A 341 26.13 -10.70 1.27
C GLY A 341 27.12 -11.75 1.77
N PRO A 342 27.04 -12.10 3.05
CA PRO A 342 27.91 -13.11 3.66
C PRO A 342 27.62 -14.50 3.09
N SER A 343 28.61 -15.36 3.11
CA SER A 343 28.51 -16.77 2.71
C SER A 343 28.05 -17.01 1.26
N GLY A 344 28.24 -16.03 0.37
CA GLY A 344 27.86 -16.14 -1.04
C GLY A 344 26.35 -15.92 -1.30
N GLU A 345 25.59 -15.47 -0.30
CA GLU A 345 24.16 -15.19 -0.42
C GLU A 345 23.91 -13.69 -0.62
N PRO A 346 23.35 -13.26 -1.77
CA PRO A 346 23.07 -11.86 -2.05
C PRO A 346 22.06 -11.27 -1.07
N VAL A 347 22.22 -9.98 -0.72
CA VAL A 347 21.36 -9.24 0.19
C VAL A 347 20.77 -8.01 -0.48
N VAL A 348 19.60 -7.59 -0.01
CA VAL A 348 18.88 -6.40 -0.49
C VAL A 348 18.87 -5.36 0.60
N TYR A 349 19.32 -4.16 0.28
CA TYR A 349 19.28 -2.98 1.15
C TYR A 349 19.66 -1.73 0.34
N HIS A 350 19.41 -0.54 0.88
CA HIS A 350 19.83 0.72 0.27
C HIS A 350 21.34 0.92 0.48
N GLY A 351 22.10 0.81 -0.60
CA GLY A 351 23.58 0.90 -0.57
C GLY A 351 24.08 2.19 0.04
N HIS A 352 25.28 2.15 0.63
CA HIS A 352 25.92 3.30 1.29
C HIS A 352 25.11 3.95 2.42
N THR A 353 24.11 3.26 2.99
CA THR A 353 23.27 3.71 4.10
C THR A 353 23.33 2.75 5.29
N LEU A 354 22.67 3.13 6.41
CA LEU A 354 22.56 2.30 7.60
C LEU A 354 21.29 1.43 7.62
N THR A 355 20.61 1.30 6.48
CA THR A 355 19.40 0.46 6.37
C THR A 355 19.70 -1.01 6.66
N SER A 356 18.74 -1.73 7.22
CA SER A 356 18.91 -3.16 7.49
C SER A 356 18.93 -3.99 6.19
N ARG A 357 19.41 -5.22 6.26
CA ARG A 357 19.60 -6.11 5.10
C ARG A 357 18.66 -7.30 5.18
N ILE A 358 18.10 -7.70 4.03
CA ILE A 358 17.29 -8.92 3.87
C ILE A 358 17.91 -9.79 2.78
N LEU A 359 17.61 -11.10 2.79
CA LEU A 359 18.16 -12.01 1.77
C LEU A 359 17.42 -11.84 0.44
N PHE A 360 18.15 -11.79 -0.64
CA PHE A 360 17.58 -11.73 -1.99
C PHE A 360 16.62 -12.89 -2.29
N LYS A 361 16.99 -14.11 -1.89
CA LYS A 361 16.11 -15.29 -2.04
C LYS A 361 14.76 -15.14 -1.34
N ASP A 362 14.71 -14.48 -0.16
CA ASP A 362 13.46 -14.24 0.56
C ASP A 362 12.60 -13.22 -0.16
N VAL A 363 13.20 -12.22 -0.80
CA VAL A 363 12.49 -11.27 -1.67
C VAL A 363 11.89 -11.99 -2.87
N VAL A 364 12.68 -12.82 -3.56
CA VAL A 364 12.20 -13.59 -4.74
C VAL A 364 11.08 -14.55 -4.36
N ALA A 365 11.20 -15.25 -3.22
CA ALA A 365 10.15 -16.14 -2.71
C ALA A 365 8.87 -15.37 -2.37
N THR A 366 9.01 -14.19 -1.77
CA THR A 366 7.88 -13.32 -1.47
C THR A 366 7.18 -12.84 -2.76
N VAL A 367 7.95 -12.43 -3.76
CA VAL A 367 7.37 -12.04 -5.05
C VAL A 367 6.65 -13.22 -5.69
N ALA A 368 7.25 -14.42 -5.72
CA ALA A 368 6.59 -15.63 -6.25
C ALA A 368 5.22 -15.90 -5.62
N GLN A 369 5.11 -15.68 -4.30
CA GLN A 369 3.89 -15.93 -3.54
C GLN A 369 2.82 -14.86 -3.75
N TYR A 370 3.21 -13.59 -3.87
CA TYR A 370 2.28 -12.45 -3.84
C TYR A 370 2.06 -11.76 -5.18
N ALA A 371 2.88 -12.03 -6.20
CA ALA A 371 2.83 -11.35 -7.50
C ALA A 371 1.43 -11.34 -8.14
N PHE A 372 0.71 -12.46 -8.02
CA PHE A 372 -0.55 -12.68 -8.73
C PHE A 372 -1.76 -12.88 -7.81
N GLN A 373 -1.72 -12.34 -6.58
CA GLN A 373 -2.87 -12.40 -5.67
C GLN A 373 -3.95 -11.36 -6.00
N THR A 374 -3.57 -10.18 -6.45
CA THR A 374 -4.49 -9.07 -6.75
C THR A 374 -4.71 -8.86 -8.25
N SER A 375 -3.78 -9.27 -9.08
CA SER A 375 -3.84 -9.10 -10.54
C SER A 375 -3.02 -10.18 -11.23
N ASP A 376 -3.55 -10.75 -12.30
CA ASP A 376 -2.84 -11.72 -13.14
C ASP A 376 -1.86 -11.07 -14.14
N TYR A 377 -1.85 -9.75 -14.26
CA TYR A 377 -0.98 -9.06 -15.20
C TYR A 377 0.48 -9.01 -14.71
N PRO A 378 1.45 -8.87 -15.64
CA PRO A 378 2.85 -9.12 -15.34
C PRO A 378 3.41 -8.23 -14.23
N VAL A 379 4.43 -8.76 -13.53
CA VAL A 379 5.23 -8.02 -12.56
C VAL A 379 6.63 -7.82 -13.11
N ILE A 380 7.17 -6.62 -12.96
CA ILE A 380 8.52 -6.24 -13.36
C ILE A 380 9.39 -6.17 -12.12
N LEU A 381 10.49 -6.95 -12.09
CA LEU A 381 11.57 -6.82 -11.13
C LEU A 381 12.62 -5.84 -11.68
N SER A 382 12.66 -4.63 -11.16
CA SER A 382 13.71 -3.66 -11.47
C SER A 382 14.94 -3.98 -10.63
N LEU A 383 15.89 -4.72 -11.20
CA LEU A 383 17.12 -5.12 -10.53
C LEU A 383 18.20 -4.04 -10.68
N GLU A 384 18.73 -3.59 -9.54
CA GLU A 384 19.97 -2.84 -9.46
C GLU A 384 21.04 -3.73 -8.81
N THR A 385 22.08 -4.08 -9.58
CA THR A 385 23.02 -5.12 -9.18
C THR A 385 24.38 -4.53 -8.88
N HIS A 386 24.84 -4.68 -7.64
CA HIS A 386 26.15 -4.28 -7.14
C HIS A 386 26.97 -5.50 -6.68
N CYS A 387 26.54 -6.70 -7.04
CA CYS A 387 27.16 -7.95 -6.65
C CYS A 387 28.39 -8.31 -7.46
N SER A 388 29.29 -9.07 -6.83
CA SER A 388 30.34 -9.83 -7.50
C SER A 388 29.75 -10.80 -8.54
N TRP A 389 30.59 -11.25 -9.49
CA TRP A 389 30.16 -12.16 -10.54
C TRP A 389 29.56 -13.46 -9.97
N GLU A 390 30.18 -14.02 -8.92
CA GLU A 390 29.71 -15.22 -8.24
C GLU A 390 28.34 -15.06 -7.60
N GLN A 391 28.08 -13.91 -6.98
CA GLN A 391 26.79 -13.66 -6.37
C GLN A 391 25.72 -13.30 -7.40
N GLN A 392 26.08 -12.70 -8.54
CA GLN A 392 25.17 -12.56 -9.68
C GLN A 392 24.72 -13.93 -10.22
N GLN A 393 25.63 -14.92 -10.24
CA GLN A 393 25.27 -16.28 -10.62
C GLN A 393 24.29 -16.91 -9.61
N THR A 394 24.49 -16.66 -8.33
CA THR A 394 23.54 -17.06 -7.27
C THR A 394 22.18 -16.37 -7.44
N MET A 395 22.15 -15.07 -7.79
CA MET A 395 20.91 -14.36 -8.12
C MET A 395 20.16 -15.03 -9.27
N ALA A 396 20.84 -15.32 -10.38
CA ALA A 396 20.22 -15.97 -11.54
C ALA A 396 19.63 -17.34 -11.17
N ARG A 397 20.36 -18.12 -10.36
CA ARG A 397 19.87 -19.40 -9.85
C ARG A 397 18.62 -19.24 -8.99
N HIS A 398 18.60 -18.32 -8.02
CA HIS A 398 17.43 -18.06 -7.18
C HIS A 398 16.22 -17.61 -7.99
N LEU A 399 16.40 -16.72 -8.98
CA LEU A 399 15.32 -16.30 -9.87
C LEU A 399 14.73 -17.50 -10.63
N THR A 400 15.59 -18.35 -11.21
CA THR A 400 15.16 -19.49 -12.02
C THR A 400 14.49 -20.58 -11.18
N GLU A 401 15.08 -20.95 -10.04
CA GLU A 401 14.59 -22.05 -9.21
C GLU A 401 13.31 -21.67 -8.44
N ILE A 402 13.21 -20.44 -7.93
CA ILE A 402 12.10 -20.02 -7.07
C ILE A 402 10.89 -19.58 -7.92
N LEU A 403 11.12 -18.79 -8.97
CA LEU A 403 10.03 -18.30 -9.82
C LEU A 403 9.53 -19.35 -10.82
N GLY A 404 10.40 -20.27 -11.24
CA GLY A 404 10.04 -21.35 -12.17
C GLY A 404 9.32 -20.83 -13.42
N GLU A 405 8.13 -21.33 -13.68
CA GLU A 405 7.31 -20.98 -14.86
C GLU A 405 6.80 -19.53 -14.85
N GLN A 406 6.77 -18.87 -13.70
CA GLN A 406 6.41 -17.46 -13.62
C GLN A 406 7.49 -16.55 -14.21
N LEU A 407 8.77 -16.99 -14.21
CA LEU A 407 9.86 -16.19 -14.78
C LEU A 407 9.79 -16.18 -16.30
N LEU A 408 9.81 -14.98 -16.88
CA LEU A 408 9.99 -14.85 -18.33
C LEU A 408 11.48 -14.97 -18.67
N SER A 409 11.92 -16.15 -19.06
CA SER A 409 13.31 -16.46 -19.38
C SER A 409 13.63 -16.53 -20.88
N THR A 410 12.60 -16.49 -21.73
CA THR A 410 12.72 -16.51 -23.20
C THR A 410 11.67 -15.59 -23.81
N THR A 411 11.84 -15.21 -25.08
CA THR A 411 10.79 -14.53 -25.85
C THR A 411 9.57 -15.44 -26.00
N LEU A 412 8.38 -14.86 -26.07
CA LEU A 412 7.12 -15.64 -26.07
C LEU A 412 7.05 -16.67 -27.20
N ASP A 413 7.42 -16.29 -28.42
CA ASP A 413 7.37 -17.13 -29.61
C ASP A 413 8.74 -17.63 -30.07
N GLY A 414 9.77 -17.51 -29.23
CA GLY A 414 11.15 -17.85 -29.59
C GLY A 414 11.82 -16.86 -30.56
N VAL A 415 11.13 -15.82 -30.97
CA VAL A 415 11.59 -14.76 -31.88
C VAL A 415 11.45 -13.40 -31.20
N LEU A 416 12.42 -12.51 -31.41
CA LEU A 416 12.31 -11.14 -30.91
C LEU A 416 11.22 -10.40 -31.71
N PRO A 417 10.15 -9.90 -31.06
CA PRO A 417 9.08 -9.18 -31.75
C PRO A 417 9.56 -7.80 -32.22
N THR A 418 8.73 -7.09 -32.99
CA THR A 418 9.02 -5.74 -33.47
C THR A 418 8.54 -4.64 -32.49
N GLN A 419 7.83 -5.02 -31.44
CA GLN A 419 7.31 -4.15 -30.37
C GLN A 419 7.23 -4.93 -29.05
N LEU A 420 7.06 -4.23 -27.95
CA LEU A 420 6.85 -4.88 -26.66
C LEU A 420 5.57 -5.72 -26.67
N PRO A 421 5.57 -6.88 -26.01
CA PRO A 421 4.35 -7.65 -25.81
C PRO A 421 3.34 -6.88 -24.93
N SER A 422 2.10 -7.29 -25.01
CA SER A 422 1.00 -6.73 -24.22
C SER A 422 0.94 -7.30 -22.80
N PRO A 423 0.27 -6.62 -21.85
CA PRO A 423 -0.02 -7.20 -20.55
C PRO A 423 -0.80 -8.52 -20.64
N GLU A 424 -1.69 -8.69 -21.65
CA GLU A 424 -2.47 -9.90 -21.85
C GLU A 424 -1.60 -11.10 -22.27
N GLU A 425 -0.64 -10.89 -23.18
CA GLU A 425 0.30 -11.94 -23.59
C GLU A 425 1.25 -12.34 -22.45
N LEU A 426 1.51 -11.41 -21.52
CA LEU A 426 2.41 -11.61 -20.39
C LEU A 426 1.70 -12.00 -19.10
N ARG A 427 0.43 -12.42 -19.17
CA ARG A 427 -0.30 -12.85 -17.95
C ARG A 427 0.50 -13.85 -17.14
N ARG A 428 0.54 -13.63 -15.83
CA ARG A 428 1.23 -14.45 -14.84
C ARG A 428 2.73 -14.65 -15.10
N LYS A 429 3.37 -13.66 -15.78
CA LYS A 429 4.81 -13.63 -15.99
C LYS A 429 5.48 -12.55 -15.14
N ILE A 430 6.69 -12.87 -14.69
CA ILE A 430 7.57 -11.96 -13.98
C ILE A 430 8.75 -11.65 -14.92
N LEU A 431 8.93 -10.36 -15.23
CA LEU A 431 9.95 -9.86 -16.11
C LEU A 431 11.11 -9.27 -15.29
N VAL A 432 12.31 -9.44 -15.77
CA VAL A 432 13.51 -8.82 -15.20
C VAL A 432 13.89 -7.59 -16.02
N LYS A 433 13.98 -6.43 -15.36
CA LYS A 433 14.59 -5.21 -15.88
C LYS A 433 16.01 -5.10 -15.31
N GLY A 434 17.02 -4.98 -16.15
CA GLY A 434 18.40 -4.87 -15.71
C GLY A 434 19.36 -4.64 -16.86
N LYS A 435 20.66 -4.62 -16.55
CA LYS A 435 21.71 -4.59 -17.56
C LYS A 435 21.74 -5.90 -18.33
N LYS A 436 22.12 -5.83 -19.62
CA LYS A 436 22.20 -6.99 -20.50
C LYS A 436 23.47 -6.89 -21.34
N LEU A 437 24.22 -7.99 -21.43
CA LEU A 437 25.38 -8.14 -22.35
C LEU A 437 24.86 -8.18 -23.79
N THR A 438 25.45 -7.38 -24.67
CA THR A 438 25.20 -7.42 -26.12
C THR A 438 26.34 -8.23 -26.78
N LEU A 439 25.97 -9.04 -27.77
CA LEU A 439 26.92 -9.81 -28.54
C LEU A 439 27.68 -8.85 -29.46
N GLU A 440 28.95 -8.60 -29.19
CA GLU A 440 29.97 -7.98 -30.05
C GLU A 440 30.20 -6.45 -30.01
N GLU A 441 29.22 -5.59 -29.63
CA GLU A 441 29.42 -4.13 -29.73
C GLU A 441 29.86 -3.44 -28.43
N ASP A 442 29.68 -4.07 -27.28
CA ASP A 442 29.95 -3.42 -25.97
C ASP A 442 31.44 -3.40 -25.59
N LEU A 443 32.31 -4.07 -26.32
CA LEU A 443 33.77 -4.09 -26.04
C LEU A 443 34.50 -2.85 -26.52
N GLU A 444 33.97 -2.13 -27.54
CA GLU A 444 34.62 -0.92 -28.09
C GLU A 444 34.10 0.39 -27.44
N TYR A 445 32.90 0.39 -26.83
CA TYR A 445 32.31 1.60 -26.24
C TYR A 445 32.56 1.79 -24.73
N GLU A 446 33.13 0.79 -24.04
CA GLU A 446 33.46 0.90 -22.61
C GLU A 446 34.72 1.76 -22.31
N GLU A 447 35.51 2.13 -23.31
CA GLU A 447 36.74 2.94 -23.11
C GLU A 447 36.53 4.44 -23.16
N GLU A 448 35.43 4.95 -23.75
CA GLU A 448 35.22 6.41 -23.91
C GLU A 448 34.22 7.07 -22.97
N GLU A 449 33.50 6.35 -22.11
CA GLU A 449 32.50 6.95 -21.25
C GLU A 449 32.53 6.47 -19.81
N ALA A 450 33.44 7.00 -19.07
CA ALA A 450 33.34 7.00 -17.63
C ALA A 450 33.68 8.36 -17.05
N GLU A 451 32.95 9.38 -17.42
CA GLU A 451 32.67 10.38 -16.40
C GLU A 451 31.50 9.82 -15.56
N PRO A 452 31.70 9.47 -14.28
CA PRO A 452 30.61 9.13 -13.41
C PRO A 452 29.77 10.41 -13.28
N GLU A 453 28.55 10.42 -13.85
CA GLU A 453 27.51 11.21 -13.23
C GLU A 453 27.37 10.60 -11.82
N LEU A 454 28.12 11.12 -10.86
CA LEU A 454 27.85 10.94 -9.45
C LEU A 454 26.41 11.37 -9.30
N GLU A 455 25.53 10.43 -8.99
CA GLU A 455 24.14 10.76 -8.69
C GLU A 455 24.19 11.87 -7.63
N GLU A 456 23.38 12.93 -7.80
CA GLU A 456 23.31 14.06 -6.83
C GLU A 456 23.15 13.56 -5.38
N SER A 457 22.68 12.32 -5.19
CA SER A 457 22.58 11.62 -3.91
C SER A 457 23.91 11.21 -3.30
N GLU A 458 24.92 10.83 -4.10
CA GLU A 458 26.26 10.48 -3.57
C GLU A 458 27.02 11.74 -3.12
N LEU A 459 26.88 12.85 -3.86
CA LEU A 459 27.49 14.13 -3.49
C LEU A 459 26.83 14.74 -2.23
N ALA A 460 25.53 14.57 -2.04
CA ALA A 460 24.82 15.06 -0.85
C ALA A 460 25.15 14.23 0.41
N LEU A 461 25.42 12.93 0.26
CA LEU A 461 25.80 12.06 1.38
C LEU A 461 27.28 12.27 1.79
N GLU A 462 28.20 12.44 0.86
CA GLU A 462 29.61 12.74 1.20
C GLU A 462 29.76 14.09 1.93
N SER A 463 28.96 15.09 1.57
CA SER A 463 29.01 16.42 2.24
C SER A 463 28.44 16.44 3.67
N GLN A 464 27.65 15.45 4.08
CA GLN A 464 27.07 15.37 5.43
C GLN A 464 27.94 14.60 6.44
N PHE A 465 28.96 13.89 6.01
CA PHE A 465 29.83 13.09 6.88
C PHE A 465 31.26 13.63 7.03
N GLU A 466 31.55 14.84 6.58
CA GLU A 466 32.81 15.52 6.93
C GLU A 466 32.75 16.01 8.38
N THR A 467 33.22 15.17 9.30
CA THR A 467 33.53 15.53 10.67
C THR A 467 34.92 16.21 10.74
N GLU A 468 35.06 17.12 11.66
CA GLU A 468 36.16 18.08 11.94
C GLU A 468 37.59 17.54 11.78
N PRO A 469 38.58 18.40 11.44
CA PRO A 469 39.95 17.97 11.16
C PRO A 469 40.77 17.79 12.44
N GLU A 470 41.35 16.61 12.62
CA GLU A 470 42.50 16.43 13.52
C GLU A 470 43.82 16.75 12.82
N PRO A 471 44.90 17.15 13.58
CA PRO A 471 46.05 17.85 13.02
C PRO A 471 47.07 16.94 12.33
N GLN A 472 47.74 17.57 11.39
CA GLN A 472 48.71 17.05 10.44
C GLN A 472 49.88 16.27 11.06
N GLU A 473 50.16 15.08 10.52
CA GLU A 473 51.52 14.58 10.36
C GLU A 473 51.76 14.18 8.89
N GLN A 474 52.78 14.82 8.32
CA GLN A 474 53.24 14.61 6.96
C GLN A 474 53.85 13.21 6.81
N ASN A 475 53.34 12.39 5.92
CA ASN A 475 54.17 11.37 5.27
C ASN A 475 53.68 11.15 3.84
N LEU A 476 54.55 11.59 2.91
CA LEU A 476 54.44 11.29 1.49
C LEU A 476 54.63 9.77 1.27
N GLN A 477 53.57 9.11 0.89
CA GLN A 477 53.66 7.87 0.09
C GLN A 477 52.52 7.85 -0.93
N ASN A 478 52.92 7.82 -2.23
CA ASN A 478 52.07 7.57 -3.36
C ASN A 478 51.19 6.33 -3.11
N LYS A 479 49.90 6.53 -2.93
CA LYS A 479 48.90 5.48 -3.05
C LYS A 479 48.26 5.62 -4.44
N ASP A 480 48.66 4.78 -5.36
CA ASP A 480 47.88 4.48 -6.55
C ASP A 480 46.45 4.19 -6.13
N LYS A 481 45.52 5.12 -6.40
CA LYS A 481 44.08 4.86 -6.34
C LYS A 481 43.77 3.86 -7.46
N LYS A 482 43.79 2.55 -7.16
CA LYS A 482 43.20 1.53 -8.02
C LYS A 482 41.76 1.93 -8.24
N LYS A 483 41.40 2.40 -9.43
CA LYS A 483 40.03 2.49 -9.89
C LYS A 483 39.40 1.11 -9.67
N LYS A 484 38.41 1.00 -8.79
CA LYS A 484 37.61 -0.23 -8.67
C LYS A 484 36.94 -0.44 -10.02
N SER A 485 37.34 -1.47 -10.76
CA SER A 485 36.68 -1.89 -11.99
C SER A 485 35.20 -2.21 -11.65
N LYS A 486 34.27 -1.69 -12.44
CA LYS A 486 32.86 -2.05 -12.31
C LYS A 486 32.73 -3.59 -12.37
N PRO A 487 31.86 -4.21 -11.54
CA PRO A 487 31.68 -5.65 -11.57
C PRO A 487 31.22 -6.10 -12.97
N ILE A 488 31.88 -7.08 -13.54
CA ILE A 488 31.53 -7.66 -14.83
C ILE A 488 30.16 -8.32 -14.71
N LEU A 489 29.28 -8.09 -15.68
CA LEU A 489 27.95 -8.69 -15.68
C LEU A 489 28.00 -10.19 -15.94
N CYS A 490 27.36 -10.99 -15.11
CA CYS A 490 27.27 -12.43 -15.26
C CYS A 490 26.35 -12.83 -16.43
N PRO A 491 26.77 -13.66 -17.39
CA PRO A 491 25.94 -14.09 -18.50
C PRO A 491 24.63 -14.77 -18.08
N ALA A 492 24.64 -15.54 -16.99
CA ALA A 492 23.45 -16.21 -16.49
C ALA A 492 22.37 -15.19 -16.03
N LEU A 493 22.79 -14.11 -15.35
CA LEU A 493 21.85 -13.04 -14.95
C LEU A 493 21.43 -12.20 -16.16
N SER A 494 22.37 -11.86 -17.04
CA SER A 494 22.13 -11.13 -18.28
C SER A 494 21.09 -11.81 -19.17
N SER A 495 21.13 -13.14 -19.29
CA SER A 495 20.19 -13.91 -20.13
C SER A 495 18.75 -13.84 -19.67
N LEU A 496 18.47 -13.50 -18.40
CA LEU A 496 17.12 -13.36 -17.86
C LEU A 496 16.45 -12.01 -18.20
N VAL A 497 17.22 -11.06 -18.73
CA VAL A 497 16.69 -9.78 -19.21
C VAL A 497 16.23 -9.95 -20.67
N ILE A 498 14.92 -10.08 -20.89
CA ILE A 498 14.34 -10.38 -22.22
C ILE A 498 13.88 -9.10 -22.94
N TYR A 499 12.92 -8.35 -22.35
CA TYR A 499 12.27 -7.19 -22.98
C TYR A 499 12.58 -5.84 -22.29
N LEU A 500 13.41 -5.84 -21.22
CA LEU A 500 13.59 -4.65 -20.40
C LEU A 500 15.08 -4.39 -20.10
N LYS A 501 15.87 -4.18 -21.17
CA LYS A 501 17.30 -3.84 -21.07
C LYS A 501 17.47 -2.40 -20.58
N SER A 502 18.14 -2.21 -19.45
CA SER A 502 18.47 -0.87 -18.92
C SER A 502 19.58 -0.22 -19.72
N VAL A 503 19.37 1.02 -20.16
CA VAL A 503 20.35 1.84 -20.87
C VAL A 503 20.41 3.26 -20.31
N SER A 504 21.59 3.91 -20.43
CA SER A 504 21.76 5.31 -20.03
C SER A 504 21.15 6.23 -21.09
N PHE A 505 20.24 7.13 -20.67
CA PHE A 505 19.64 8.10 -21.59
C PHE A 505 20.62 9.21 -21.97
N ARG A 506 20.90 9.37 -23.28
CA ARG A 506 21.75 10.43 -23.83
C ARG A 506 20.92 11.61 -24.36
N SER A 507 20.04 11.37 -25.32
CA SER A 507 19.09 12.35 -25.86
C SER A 507 17.94 11.63 -26.57
N PHE A 508 16.85 12.33 -26.84
CA PHE A 508 15.70 11.77 -27.59
C PHE A 508 16.09 11.40 -29.03
N THR A 509 16.93 12.23 -29.66
CA THR A 509 17.46 11.93 -31.02
C THR A 509 18.29 10.65 -31.00
N HIS A 510 19.23 10.54 -30.05
CA HIS A 510 20.07 9.35 -29.91
C HIS A 510 19.21 8.10 -29.65
N SER A 511 18.22 8.17 -28.76
CA SER A 511 17.31 7.05 -28.48
C SER A 511 16.58 6.61 -29.75
N LYS A 512 16.05 7.57 -30.54
CA LYS A 512 15.31 7.28 -31.76
C LYS A 512 16.18 6.63 -32.86
N GLU A 513 17.46 6.96 -32.92
CA GLU A 513 18.38 6.48 -33.95
C GLU A 513 19.10 5.18 -33.60
N HIS A 514 19.36 4.92 -32.30
CA HIS A 514 20.26 3.87 -31.86
C HIS A 514 19.63 2.87 -30.90
N TYR A 515 18.52 3.21 -30.20
CA TYR A 515 17.92 2.31 -29.23
C TYR A 515 16.81 1.46 -29.84
N HIS A 516 16.51 0.37 -29.14
CA HIS A 516 15.46 -0.56 -29.51
C HIS A 516 14.25 -0.41 -28.58
N PHE A 517 13.08 -0.87 -29.01
CA PHE A 517 11.84 -0.82 -28.23
C PHE A 517 11.92 -1.51 -26.85
N TYR A 518 12.82 -2.47 -26.68
CA TYR A 518 13.06 -3.22 -25.44
C TYR A 518 14.09 -2.57 -24.51
N GLU A 519 14.66 -1.43 -24.88
CA GLU A 519 15.59 -0.67 -24.06
C GLU A 519 14.85 0.37 -23.25
N ILE A 520 15.21 0.50 -21.99
CA ILE A 520 14.51 1.32 -21.01
C ILE A 520 15.48 2.25 -20.30
N SER A 521 15.12 3.53 -20.21
CA SER A 521 15.89 4.54 -19.49
C SER A 521 15.24 4.89 -18.14
N SER A 522 16.08 5.12 -17.13
CA SER A 522 15.65 5.61 -15.82
C SER A 522 16.06 7.07 -15.63
N PHE A 523 15.20 7.85 -14.96
CA PHE A 523 15.39 9.28 -14.73
C PHE A 523 15.11 9.63 -13.28
N SER A 524 15.92 10.48 -12.66
CA SER A 524 15.50 11.13 -11.42
C SER A 524 14.33 12.09 -11.69
N GLU A 525 13.50 12.37 -10.67
CA GLU A 525 12.40 13.33 -10.81
C GLU A 525 12.86 14.68 -11.34
N THR A 526 14.03 15.14 -10.89
CA THR A 526 14.62 16.42 -11.31
C THR A 526 14.98 16.43 -12.80
N LYS A 527 15.65 15.34 -13.26
CA LYS A 527 16.00 15.18 -14.68
C LYS A 527 14.76 15.08 -15.56
N ALA A 528 13.77 14.28 -15.15
CA ALA A 528 12.53 14.11 -15.90
C ALA A 528 11.75 15.43 -15.99
N LYS A 529 11.59 16.17 -14.91
CA LYS A 529 10.93 17.49 -14.92
C LYS A 529 11.66 18.51 -15.79
N ARG A 530 12.99 18.49 -15.79
CA ARG A 530 13.79 19.32 -16.70
C ARG A 530 13.51 18.97 -18.17
N LEU A 531 13.51 17.67 -18.52
CA LEU A 531 13.23 17.22 -19.89
C LEU A 531 11.80 17.57 -20.34
N ILE A 532 10.81 17.50 -19.45
CA ILE A 532 9.44 17.95 -19.74
C ILE A 532 9.43 19.44 -20.12
N LYS A 533 10.18 20.26 -19.41
CA LYS A 533 10.27 21.70 -19.63
C LYS A 533 10.97 22.06 -20.94
N GLU A 534 12.08 21.39 -21.23
CA GLU A 534 12.95 21.68 -22.38
C GLU A 534 12.45 21.04 -23.68
N ALA A 535 11.94 19.80 -23.61
CA ALA A 535 11.60 18.95 -24.75
C ALA A 535 10.36 18.07 -24.48
N GLY A 536 9.29 18.64 -23.92
CA GLY A 536 8.12 17.89 -23.47
C GLY A 536 7.42 17.08 -24.54
N ASN A 537 7.31 17.59 -25.78
CA ASN A 537 6.72 16.82 -26.88
C ASN A 537 7.61 15.63 -27.28
N GLU A 538 8.93 15.84 -27.36
CA GLU A 538 9.87 14.76 -27.68
C GLU A 538 9.85 13.68 -26.60
N PHE A 539 9.67 14.05 -25.33
CA PHE A 539 9.54 13.09 -24.24
C PHE A 539 8.23 12.30 -24.34
N VAL A 540 7.12 12.95 -24.71
CA VAL A 540 5.86 12.25 -25.01
C VAL A 540 6.07 11.25 -26.14
N GLN A 541 6.67 11.67 -27.27
CA GLN A 541 6.94 10.81 -28.41
C GLN A 541 7.86 9.62 -28.02
N HIS A 542 8.92 9.87 -27.25
CA HIS A 542 9.79 8.82 -26.72
C HIS A 542 8.99 7.75 -25.96
N ASN A 543 8.07 8.17 -25.09
CA ASN A 543 7.24 7.29 -24.28
C ASN A 543 6.15 6.54 -25.07
N THR A 544 5.98 6.81 -26.38
CA THR A 544 5.06 6.02 -27.21
C THR A 544 5.64 4.69 -27.68
N TRP A 545 6.97 4.55 -27.68
CA TRP A 545 7.62 3.34 -28.19
C TRP A 545 8.67 2.74 -27.25
N GLN A 546 9.20 3.50 -26.29
CA GLN A 546 10.08 3.00 -25.22
C GLN A 546 9.45 3.20 -23.85
N LEU A 547 9.87 2.38 -22.89
CA LEU A 547 9.52 2.53 -21.49
C LEU A 547 10.47 3.52 -20.81
N SER A 548 9.91 4.34 -19.94
CA SER A 548 10.66 5.23 -19.04
C SER A 548 10.30 4.94 -17.60
N ARG A 549 11.30 4.84 -16.72
CA ARG A 549 11.13 4.79 -15.29
C ARG A 549 11.58 6.11 -14.67
N VAL A 550 10.77 6.68 -13.78
CA VAL A 550 11.14 7.87 -13.00
C VAL A 550 11.14 7.51 -11.53
N TYR A 551 12.15 7.99 -10.78
CA TYR A 551 12.32 7.73 -9.36
C TYR A 551 12.53 9.03 -8.57
N PRO A 552 12.21 9.05 -7.24
CA PRO A 552 12.36 10.22 -6.40
C PRO A 552 13.80 10.74 -6.34
N SER A 553 13.98 12.03 -6.11
CA SER A 553 15.30 12.63 -5.86
C SER A 553 15.95 12.03 -4.61
N GLY A 554 17.28 11.83 -4.63
CA GLY A 554 18.05 11.41 -3.47
C GLY A 554 17.92 12.32 -2.25
N LEU A 555 17.48 13.57 -2.43
CA LEU A 555 17.20 14.50 -1.33
C LEU A 555 15.97 14.12 -0.49
N ARG A 556 15.12 13.18 -0.95
CA ARG A 556 13.94 12.69 -0.23
C ARG A 556 14.30 11.59 0.77
N THR A 557 15.24 11.88 1.64
CA THR A 557 15.77 10.94 2.63
C THR A 557 14.73 10.43 3.63
N ASP A 558 13.65 11.18 3.82
CA ASP A 558 12.47 10.84 4.62
C ASP A 558 11.47 9.91 3.90
N SER A 559 11.79 9.45 2.69
CA SER A 559 10.90 8.70 1.81
C SER A 559 9.63 9.48 1.40
N SER A 560 9.67 10.80 1.35
CA SER A 560 8.57 11.60 0.80
C SER A 560 8.40 11.36 -0.70
N ASN A 561 7.23 11.72 -1.24
CA ASN A 561 6.89 11.53 -2.64
C ASN A 561 6.84 12.85 -3.41
N TYR A 562 6.93 12.75 -4.72
CA TYR A 562 6.76 13.83 -5.69
C TYR A 562 5.42 13.68 -6.39
N ASN A 563 4.91 14.77 -6.99
CA ASN A 563 3.65 14.74 -7.74
C ASN A 563 3.81 13.84 -8.99
N PRO A 564 3.11 12.69 -9.07
CA PRO A 564 3.25 11.77 -10.19
C PRO A 564 2.56 12.27 -11.47
N GLN A 565 1.56 13.16 -11.35
CA GLN A 565 0.74 13.61 -12.46
C GLN A 565 1.56 14.31 -13.56
N GLU A 566 2.57 15.10 -13.18
CA GLU A 566 3.46 15.77 -14.12
C GLU A 566 4.17 14.78 -15.06
N LEU A 567 4.57 13.63 -14.51
CA LEU A 567 5.29 12.59 -15.24
C LEU A 567 4.34 11.77 -16.14
N TRP A 568 3.15 11.44 -15.63
CA TRP A 568 2.12 10.78 -16.43
C TRP A 568 1.66 11.65 -17.59
N ASN A 569 1.58 12.96 -17.41
CA ASN A 569 1.28 13.90 -18.50
C ASN A 569 2.33 13.86 -19.62
N ALA A 570 3.57 13.51 -19.31
CA ALA A 570 4.62 13.26 -20.30
C ALA A 570 4.60 11.82 -20.87
N GLY A 571 3.66 10.98 -20.44
CA GLY A 571 3.52 9.60 -20.89
C GLY A 571 4.47 8.61 -20.22
N CYS A 572 5.21 8.99 -19.15
CA CYS A 572 6.08 8.08 -18.43
C CYS A 572 5.28 6.91 -17.84
N GLN A 573 5.70 5.68 -18.11
CA GLN A 573 4.97 4.50 -17.73
C GLN A 573 5.18 4.14 -16.26
N MET A 574 6.44 4.09 -15.80
CA MET A 574 6.82 3.65 -14.46
C MET A 574 7.25 4.84 -13.60
N VAL A 575 6.27 5.51 -13.01
CA VAL A 575 6.49 6.59 -12.04
C VAL A 575 6.57 5.94 -10.65
N ALA A 576 7.81 5.71 -10.19
CA ALA A 576 8.07 4.92 -8.99
C ALA A 576 7.87 5.78 -7.72
N MET A 577 7.03 5.28 -6.81
CA MET A 577 6.62 5.96 -5.58
C MET A 577 7.17 5.26 -4.34
N ASN A 578 7.47 6.03 -3.30
CA ASN A 578 7.74 5.52 -1.95
C ASN A 578 6.42 5.07 -1.31
N MET A 579 6.01 3.81 -1.53
CA MET A 579 4.69 3.31 -1.14
C MET A 579 4.48 3.19 0.38
N GLN A 580 5.57 3.25 1.16
CA GLN A 580 5.54 3.27 2.62
C GLN A 580 5.07 4.61 3.21
N THR A 581 5.11 5.70 2.42
CA THR A 581 4.79 7.04 2.88
C THR A 581 3.43 7.48 2.33
N ALA A 582 2.48 7.77 3.21
CA ALA A 582 1.20 8.34 2.80
C ALA A 582 1.34 9.84 2.51
N GLY A 583 0.35 10.40 1.84
CA GLY A 583 0.26 11.82 1.50
C GLY A 583 -0.48 12.00 0.19
N LEU A 584 -0.71 13.24 -0.19
CA LEU A 584 -1.47 13.61 -1.38
C LEU A 584 -0.97 12.90 -2.65
N GLU A 585 0.34 12.77 -2.81
CA GLU A 585 0.95 12.13 -3.98
C GLU A 585 0.58 10.64 -4.08
N MET A 586 0.50 9.97 -2.92
CA MET A 586 0.07 8.57 -2.87
C MET A 586 -1.45 8.44 -3.04
N ASP A 587 -2.24 9.39 -2.55
CA ASP A 587 -3.69 9.42 -2.79
C ASP A 587 -3.99 9.58 -4.29
N ILE A 588 -3.24 10.46 -4.99
CA ILE A 588 -3.30 10.61 -6.44
C ILE A 588 -2.91 9.30 -7.14
N CYS A 589 -1.85 8.64 -6.68
CA CYS A 589 -1.39 7.37 -7.24
C CYS A 589 -2.44 6.27 -7.07
N ASP A 590 -3.00 6.13 -5.86
CA ASP A 590 -4.05 5.15 -5.57
C ASP A 590 -5.31 5.40 -6.38
N GLY A 591 -5.76 6.66 -6.46
CA GLY A 591 -6.91 7.04 -7.28
C GLY A 591 -6.69 6.71 -8.76
N HIS A 592 -5.48 6.97 -9.29
CA HIS A 592 -5.14 6.66 -10.67
C HIS A 592 -5.20 5.17 -10.98
N PHE A 593 -4.64 4.33 -10.11
CA PHE A 593 -4.58 2.87 -10.33
C PHE A 593 -5.76 2.10 -9.73
N ARG A 594 -6.74 2.77 -9.08
CA ARG A 594 -7.99 2.15 -8.64
C ARG A 594 -8.88 1.71 -9.80
N GLN A 595 -8.82 2.44 -10.93
CA GLN A 595 -9.54 2.09 -12.16
C GLN A 595 -8.99 0.81 -12.81
N ASN A 596 -9.71 0.30 -13.83
CA ASN A 596 -9.34 -0.89 -14.57
C ASN A 596 -9.12 -2.12 -13.68
N GLY A 597 -10.03 -2.33 -12.73
CA GLY A 597 -9.98 -3.47 -11.81
C GLY A 597 -8.86 -3.39 -10.77
N GLY A 598 -8.23 -2.24 -10.55
CA GLY A 598 -7.05 -2.12 -9.70
C GLY A 598 -5.89 -3.02 -10.14
N CYS A 599 -5.86 -3.39 -11.42
CA CYS A 599 -4.90 -4.38 -11.94
C CYS A 599 -3.45 -3.87 -12.03
N GLY A 600 -3.24 -2.59 -11.75
CA GLY A 600 -1.92 -1.94 -11.78
C GLY A 600 -1.45 -1.49 -13.16
N TYR A 601 -2.29 -1.64 -14.18
CA TYR A 601 -2.09 -1.14 -15.54
C TYR A 601 -3.26 -0.25 -15.94
N VAL A 602 -2.96 0.95 -16.42
CA VAL A 602 -3.95 1.91 -16.92
C VAL A 602 -3.55 2.33 -18.32
N LEU A 603 -4.44 2.11 -19.30
CA LEU A 603 -4.19 2.45 -20.71
C LEU A 603 -4.05 3.95 -20.85
N LYS A 604 -2.98 4.42 -21.46
CA LYS A 604 -2.76 5.83 -21.76
C LYS A 604 -3.80 6.35 -22.75
N PRO A 605 -4.20 7.61 -22.67
CA PRO A 605 -5.03 8.23 -23.69
C PRO A 605 -4.33 8.22 -25.06
N ASP A 606 -5.11 8.25 -26.15
CA ASP A 606 -4.62 8.09 -27.53
C ASP A 606 -3.48 9.05 -27.88
N PHE A 607 -3.58 10.30 -27.45
CA PHE A 607 -2.55 11.30 -27.73
C PHE A 607 -1.21 11.08 -27.02
N LEU A 608 -1.15 10.19 -26.03
CA LEU A 608 0.09 9.72 -25.37
C LEU A 608 0.57 8.37 -25.92
N ARG A 609 -0.14 7.78 -26.89
CA ARG A 609 0.22 6.53 -27.56
C ARG A 609 0.56 6.74 -29.04
N ASP A 610 0.19 7.89 -29.60
CA ASP A 610 0.43 8.23 -31.00
C ASP A 610 1.80 8.90 -31.17
N ILE A 611 2.70 8.25 -31.94
CA ILE A 611 4.04 8.75 -32.25
C ILE A 611 4.01 10.09 -33.03
N GLN A 612 2.88 10.40 -33.69
CA GLN A 612 2.68 11.64 -34.40
C GLN A 612 2.07 12.76 -33.53
N SER A 613 1.86 12.48 -32.25
CA SER A 613 1.25 13.43 -31.30
C SER A 613 2.08 14.73 -31.24
N SER A 614 1.41 15.85 -31.35
CA SER A 614 1.97 17.20 -31.12
C SER A 614 1.72 17.65 -29.65
N PHE A 615 1.21 16.81 -28.81
CA PHE A 615 0.90 17.16 -27.42
C PHE A 615 2.17 17.56 -26.64
N HIS A 616 2.04 18.62 -25.84
CA HIS A 616 3.09 19.08 -24.94
C HIS A 616 2.50 19.26 -23.53
N PRO A 617 3.08 18.62 -22.50
CA PRO A 617 2.51 18.60 -21.14
C PRO A 617 2.27 19.99 -20.52
N GLU A 618 3.17 20.93 -20.77
CA GLU A 618 3.11 22.28 -20.18
C GLU A 618 2.57 23.36 -21.13
N LYS A 619 2.45 23.07 -22.43
CA LYS A 619 2.04 24.06 -23.43
C LYS A 619 0.85 23.53 -24.21
N PRO A 620 -0.39 23.95 -23.88
CA PRO A 620 -1.55 23.53 -24.66
C PRO A 620 -1.44 24.06 -26.06
N ILE A 621 -1.24 23.16 -27.00
CA ILE A 621 -1.18 23.47 -28.47
C ILE A 621 -2.47 22.94 -29.10
N SER A 622 -3.08 23.70 -30.00
CA SER A 622 -4.20 23.19 -30.82
C SER A 622 -3.84 21.84 -31.47
N PRO A 623 -4.69 20.80 -31.43
CA PRO A 623 -6.12 20.84 -31.10
C PRO A 623 -6.47 20.72 -29.60
N PHE A 624 -5.49 20.52 -28.72
CA PHE A 624 -5.71 20.31 -27.28
C PHE A 624 -6.10 21.63 -26.61
N LYS A 625 -7.28 21.66 -25.99
CA LYS A 625 -7.78 22.81 -25.23
C LYS A 625 -7.86 22.45 -23.76
N ALA A 626 -7.38 23.36 -22.93
CA ALA A 626 -7.61 23.25 -21.50
C ALA A 626 -9.12 23.27 -21.21
N GLN A 627 -9.59 22.34 -20.40
CA GLN A 627 -10.96 22.29 -19.91
C GLN A 627 -10.97 22.57 -18.41
N THR A 628 -11.93 23.37 -17.97
CA THR A 628 -12.14 23.60 -16.55
C THR A 628 -13.20 22.61 -16.06
N LEU A 629 -12.83 21.74 -15.16
CA LEU A 629 -13.75 20.86 -14.44
C LEU A 629 -14.18 21.59 -13.16
N SER A 630 -15.46 21.89 -13.03
CA SER A 630 -16.04 22.39 -11.79
C SER A 630 -16.73 21.24 -11.08
N ILE A 631 -16.23 20.90 -9.92
CA ILE A 631 -16.83 19.89 -9.03
C ILE A 631 -17.56 20.66 -7.92
N PRO A 632 -18.91 20.80 -7.98
CA PRO A 632 -19.64 21.41 -6.88
C PRO A 632 -19.53 20.50 -5.64
N TYR A 633 -19.06 21.06 -4.56
CA TYR A 633 -18.88 20.38 -3.27
C TYR A 633 -20.23 20.25 -2.55
N ARG A 634 -21.14 19.41 -3.01
CA ARG A 634 -22.40 19.13 -2.35
C ARG A 634 -22.36 17.83 -1.54
N HIS A 635 -21.41 16.94 -1.80
CA HIS A 635 -21.32 15.62 -1.18
C HIS A 635 -19.88 15.38 -0.71
N LEU A 636 -19.58 15.73 0.54
CA LEU A 636 -18.42 15.21 1.24
C LEU A 636 -18.78 13.81 1.72
N GLN A 637 -18.27 12.78 1.07
CA GLN A 637 -18.19 11.48 1.72
C GLN A 637 -17.52 11.67 3.08
N LEU A 638 -18.17 11.15 4.12
CA LEU A 638 -17.54 10.93 5.41
C LEU A 638 -16.48 9.85 5.23
N ILE A 639 -15.34 10.21 4.64
CA ILE A 639 -14.14 9.43 4.76
C ILE A 639 -13.69 9.59 6.21
N PHE A 640 -14.34 8.87 7.11
CA PHE A 640 -13.65 8.52 8.34
C PHE A 640 -12.50 7.62 7.91
N PRO A 641 -11.25 7.96 8.22
CA PRO A 641 -10.18 7.01 8.09
C PRO A 641 -10.41 5.93 9.16
N ILE A 642 -11.25 4.97 8.87
CA ILE A 642 -11.36 3.73 9.65
C ILE A 642 -10.01 2.99 9.62
N ASN A 643 -9.07 3.42 8.76
CA ASN A 643 -7.79 2.76 8.53
C ASN A 643 -6.54 3.62 8.76
N SER A 644 -6.61 4.74 9.48
CA SER A 644 -5.39 5.53 9.76
C SER A 644 -5.31 5.97 11.22
N VAL A 645 -5.02 5.02 12.10
CA VAL A 645 -4.26 5.27 13.34
C VAL A 645 -3.25 4.15 13.52
#